data_328db3211b0eff5bd0601dd559f1472c
#
_entry.id   328db3211b0eff5bd0601dd559f1472c
#
_cell.length_a   1.000
_cell.length_b   1.000
_cell.length_c   1.000
_cell.angle_alpha   90.00
_cell.angle_beta   90.00
_cell.angle_gamma   90.00
#
_symmetry.space_group_name_H-M   'P 1'
#
loop_
_entity.id
_entity.type
_entity.pdbx_description
1 polymer ?
#
loop_
_entity_poly.entity_id
_entity_poly.type
_entity_poly.pdbx_seq_one_letter_code
_entity_poly.pdbx_strand_id
1 'polypeptide(L)'
;MPDNIKFNIDNKEILAKPGQTILQAAMDQDIYIPYLCYYPKMKPQGSCRACMVEVTANGRTMTVASCTTPPMPDSEVVTNNEEIGKLRKDVIELLMAEHPHGCLTCHRIELCGPQDICQRHVSVTDRCTVCPKNERCELKDTVRSVELDLRTPLNYHRRNLPIHSDDPFYDRDYNLCIVCSRCVRVCDEIRFVNALTLTSRSGVSLVGTSNGSSLLESGCEFCGTCVDVCPTGALTERSYKWEKSNKDIKTICTNCPVGCSMIGEVNKLEKIIRFKGDLAGVPNEGQTCMRGKFGYDYPNHVNRLKKSYIRDKGILKKVEKEDLYKILSNTLSNYEPNEIGIITSPRGSNEDQYIISKFAKSVLKTTNLDSGLNIRNTLLSVMEDRFGIAGSTNNISSLENSKTFLVVNGNPTEEQNVLAVPLKKSIRNGSDLVVIDSRQTELTRLATLWLNPKPGTEVLLVSAISRVIIDESLENQDFIINNVNGIEDYKRNIWKYDVSQISELSNIPEEDIRSAARILTQNDSLSILLGNDNLDDKDAYNLSNEVINLLLLTGFDQNEGGLYPLYTGANTLGARNMGIIPNVDNFSINNISEKINNGDIKVLLIFADGIPSTKGPLYDSISDLSKLEFLFVSSPFDNSFTKVANVVSASTTYDEENATITNLERRVQSLNAARNPKFDQISTTNLLLGISENMGFSELSKYSKLDIFGDLVKNVPIYSLLTKDQVDNYGVKLPIDPSIKEAFPIFSKNIKMSLQNTHHNSSNTQNKDNMLFVPGRILASPENTYEIKKDKNNMNWVDNLNTISIHISDAKNYNLNSGDNVTLFDDKNDEIVTGIISTDSDYRGIIRYTTLFGELATKMQKISDTDWAPEMDSLNYRQIKSIKINEKIIHAAD
;
A
#
# COMPACT_ATOMS: atom_id res chain seq x y z
N MET A 1 8.85 14.48 -32.58
CA MET A 1 8.85 15.08 -31.22
C MET A 1 9.37 16.50 -31.40
N PRO A 2 8.82 17.50 -30.67
CA PRO A 2 9.42 18.84 -30.73
C PRO A 2 10.87 18.76 -30.27
N ASP A 3 11.76 19.53 -30.94
CA ASP A 3 13.18 19.50 -30.67
C ASP A 3 13.54 20.08 -29.32
N ASN A 4 14.64 19.59 -28.70
CA ASN A 4 15.15 20.14 -27.44
C ASN A 4 15.51 21.63 -27.63
N ILE A 5 15.24 22.44 -26.61
CA ILE A 5 15.53 23.87 -26.62
C ILE A 5 16.95 24.11 -26.11
N LYS A 6 17.79 24.66 -26.92
CA LYS A 6 19.17 25.04 -26.59
C LYS A 6 19.20 26.45 -26.02
N PHE A 7 19.86 26.65 -24.86
CA PHE A 7 20.04 27.93 -24.20
C PHE A 7 21.23 27.86 -23.21
N ASN A 8 21.61 28.96 -22.60
CA ASN A 8 22.73 29.00 -21.65
C ASN A 8 22.28 29.34 -20.24
N ILE A 9 22.91 28.71 -19.23
CA ILE A 9 22.80 29.08 -17.82
C ILE A 9 24.21 29.36 -17.31
N ASP A 10 24.51 30.58 -16.86
CA ASP A 10 25.81 31.01 -16.36
C ASP A 10 26.98 30.59 -17.29
N ASN A 11 26.85 30.89 -18.59
CA ASN A 11 27.77 30.48 -19.66
C ASN A 11 27.88 28.97 -19.93
N LYS A 12 27.04 28.13 -19.35
CA LYS A 12 26.98 26.68 -19.65
C LYS A 12 25.82 26.41 -20.60
N GLU A 13 26.13 25.76 -21.74
CA GLU A 13 25.12 25.34 -22.73
C GLU A 13 24.24 24.22 -22.14
N ILE A 14 22.93 24.39 -22.21
CA ILE A 14 21.91 23.48 -21.66
C ILE A 14 20.91 23.11 -22.77
N LEU A 15 20.51 21.84 -22.78
CA LEU A 15 19.44 21.31 -23.62
C LEU A 15 18.21 21.01 -22.77
N ALA A 16 17.19 21.84 -22.80
CA ALA A 16 15.91 21.58 -22.12
C ALA A 16 15.00 20.73 -23.00
N LYS A 17 14.30 19.81 -22.37
CA LYS A 17 13.22 19.04 -22.99
C LYS A 17 11.99 19.94 -23.23
N PRO A 18 11.15 19.64 -24.23
CA PRO A 18 9.90 20.38 -24.44
C PRO A 18 9.05 20.40 -23.16
N GLY A 19 8.54 21.59 -22.83
CA GLY A 19 7.70 21.80 -21.65
C GLY A 19 8.41 21.98 -20.30
N GLN A 20 9.74 21.84 -20.27
CA GLN A 20 10.51 22.13 -19.05
C GLN A 20 10.58 23.64 -18.77
N THR A 21 10.63 23.98 -17.48
CA THR A 21 10.98 25.33 -17.04
C THR A 21 12.50 25.49 -16.90
N ILE A 22 12.97 26.73 -16.80
CA ILE A 22 14.40 27.02 -16.54
C ILE A 22 14.89 26.33 -15.27
N LEU A 23 14.09 26.34 -14.18
CA LEU A 23 14.46 25.66 -12.95
C LEU A 23 14.61 24.15 -13.14
N GLN A 24 13.70 23.51 -13.86
CA GLN A 24 13.76 22.07 -14.13
C GLN A 24 14.99 21.70 -14.98
N ALA A 25 15.27 22.47 -16.00
CA ALA A 25 16.47 22.26 -16.82
C ALA A 25 17.77 22.50 -16.04
N ALA A 26 17.79 23.47 -15.11
CA ALA A 26 18.92 23.71 -14.22
C ALA A 26 19.12 22.53 -13.25
N MET A 27 18.04 22.00 -12.67
CA MET A 27 18.09 20.83 -11.76
C MET A 27 18.61 19.58 -12.46
N ASP A 28 18.22 19.33 -13.73
CA ASP A 28 18.72 18.19 -14.52
C ASP A 28 20.24 18.26 -14.79
N GLN A 29 20.86 19.43 -14.61
CA GLN A 29 22.28 19.69 -14.80
C GLN A 29 23.04 20.03 -13.50
N ASP A 30 22.43 19.75 -12.34
CA ASP A 30 22.99 20.02 -11.01
C ASP A 30 23.32 21.51 -10.77
N ILE A 31 22.62 22.44 -11.48
CA ILE A 31 22.75 23.88 -11.26
C ILE A 31 21.73 24.30 -10.18
N TYR A 32 22.23 24.77 -9.05
CA TYR A 32 21.36 25.17 -7.95
C TYR A 32 20.80 26.59 -8.16
N ILE A 33 19.49 26.69 -8.22
CA ILE A 33 18.72 27.94 -8.13
C ILE A 33 17.84 27.83 -6.87
N PRO A 34 17.90 28.77 -5.92
CA PRO A 34 17.08 28.70 -4.70
C PRO A 34 15.58 28.61 -4.99
N TYR A 35 14.84 27.78 -4.26
CA TYR A 35 13.38 27.66 -4.38
C TYR A 35 12.76 27.18 -3.06
N LEU A 36 11.50 27.57 -2.76
CA LEU A 36 10.78 27.13 -1.56
C LEU A 36 9.36 26.64 -1.85
N CYS A 37 8.63 27.24 -2.81
CA CYS A 37 7.26 26.81 -3.15
C CYS A 37 7.20 25.78 -4.28
N TYR A 38 8.27 25.56 -5.03
CA TYR A 38 8.38 24.56 -6.08
C TYR A 38 8.64 23.16 -5.47
N TYR A 39 8.04 22.15 -6.04
CA TYR A 39 8.34 20.75 -5.76
C TYR A 39 8.17 19.94 -7.06
N PRO A 40 9.06 18.97 -7.37
CA PRO A 40 8.91 18.09 -8.52
C PRO A 40 7.53 17.40 -8.53
N LYS A 41 7.00 17.10 -9.72
CA LYS A 41 5.67 16.48 -9.92
C LYS A 41 4.46 17.37 -9.62
N MET A 42 4.62 18.56 -9.07
CA MET A 42 3.54 19.57 -8.94
C MET A 42 3.65 20.67 -9.98
N LYS A 43 2.51 21.28 -10.34
CA LYS A 43 2.52 22.46 -11.22
C LYS A 43 3.33 23.58 -10.55
N PRO A 44 4.20 24.30 -11.27
CA PRO A 44 4.90 25.45 -10.71
C PRO A 44 3.94 26.53 -10.24
N GLN A 45 4.17 27.13 -9.05
CA GLN A 45 3.30 28.16 -8.48
C GLN A 45 3.90 29.56 -8.54
N GLY A 46 5.23 29.69 -8.40
CA GLY A 46 5.94 30.97 -8.47
C GLY A 46 5.67 31.94 -7.31
N SER A 47 5.09 31.49 -6.17
CA SER A 47 4.67 32.38 -5.07
C SER A 47 5.80 32.86 -4.19
N CYS A 48 6.83 32.04 -3.91
CA CYS A 48 7.91 32.41 -2.97
C CYS A 48 8.94 33.37 -3.55
N ARG A 49 9.04 33.48 -4.87
CA ARG A 49 10.03 34.35 -5.60
C ARG A 49 11.51 34.11 -5.26
N ALA A 50 11.84 33.06 -4.55
CA ALA A 50 13.24 32.71 -4.28
C ALA A 50 14.02 32.29 -5.54
N CYS A 51 13.31 31.78 -6.56
CA CYS A 51 13.89 31.27 -7.81
C CYS A 51 14.03 32.33 -8.93
N MET A 52 14.06 33.61 -8.60
CA MET A 52 14.23 34.68 -9.59
C MET A 52 15.59 34.55 -10.29
N VAL A 53 15.61 34.73 -11.59
CA VAL A 53 16.79 34.75 -12.46
C VAL A 53 16.66 35.87 -13.48
N GLU A 54 17.77 36.30 -14.04
CA GLU A 54 17.79 37.21 -15.16
C GLU A 54 17.88 36.42 -16.48
N VAL A 55 17.05 36.78 -17.44
CA VAL A 55 17.00 36.13 -18.76
C VAL A 55 17.19 37.21 -19.83
N THR A 56 18.20 37.04 -20.65
CA THR A 56 18.41 37.85 -21.86
C THR A 56 18.04 37.05 -23.11
N ALA A 57 17.04 37.50 -23.81
CA ALA A 57 16.60 36.91 -25.08
C ALA A 57 16.17 37.99 -26.06
N ASN A 58 16.52 37.82 -27.33
CA ASN A 58 16.15 38.76 -28.39
C ASN A 58 16.52 40.24 -28.10
N GLY A 59 17.68 40.44 -27.43
CA GLY A 59 18.17 41.78 -27.06
C GLY A 59 17.42 42.45 -25.89
N ARG A 60 16.55 41.72 -25.20
CA ARG A 60 15.85 42.20 -24.00
C ARG A 60 16.25 41.38 -22.78
N THR A 61 16.50 42.07 -21.67
CA THR A 61 16.79 41.47 -20.38
C THR A 61 15.58 41.59 -19.48
N MET A 62 15.20 40.48 -18.80
CA MET A 62 14.02 40.41 -17.94
C MET A 62 14.35 39.61 -16.68
N THR A 63 13.82 40.03 -15.53
CA THR A 63 13.88 39.27 -14.29
C THR A 63 12.63 38.41 -14.17
N VAL A 64 12.80 37.09 -14.12
CA VAL A 64 11.69 36.13 -14.15
C VAL A 64 11.82 35.05 -13.08
N ALA A 65 10.71 34.42 -12.72
CA ALA A 65 10.71 33.26 -11.83
C ALA A 65 11.05 31.98 -12.64
N SER A 66 12.22 31.43 -12.45
CA SER A 66 12.70 30.26 -13.22
C SER A 66 11.81 29.03 -13.11
N CYS A 67 11.06 28.87 -11.99
CA CYS A 67 10.16 27.73 -11.80
C CYS A 67 8.90 27.77 -12.69
N THR A 68 8.53 28.94 -13.24
CA THR A 68 7.32 29.11 -14.06
C THR A 68 7.63 29.54 -15.50
N THR A 69 8.89 29.83 -15.81
CA THR A 69 9.30 30.36 -17.11
C THR A 69 9.97 29.25 -17.92
N PRO A 70 9.45 28.91 -19.11
CA PRO A 70 10.15 28.03 -20.05
C PRO A 70 11.38 28.73 -20.62
N PRO A 71 12.47 27.99 -20.94
CA PRO A 71 13.62 28.57 -21.61
C PRO A 71 13.26 29.01 -23.04
N MET A 72 13.87 30.08 -23.52
CA MET A 72 13.78 30.52 -24.90
C MET A 72 15.01 30.06 -25.69
N PRO A 73 14.87 29.68 -26.97
CA PRO A 73 16.03 29.34 -27.80
C PRO A 73 17.10 30.43 -27.76
N ASP A 74 18.36 30.03 -27.63
CA ASP A 74 19.55 30.89 -27.64
C ASP A 74 19.53 31.99 -26.56
N SER A 75 18.71 31.85 -25.51
CA SER A 75 18.70 32.81 -24.40
C SER A 75 19.87 32.56 -23.46
N GLU A 76 20.29 33.65 -22.81
CA GLU A 76 21.25 33.63 -21.71
C GLU A 76 20.54 33.81 -20.37
N VAL A 77 20.74 32.88 -19.45
CA VAL A 77 20.19 32.93 -18.10
C VAL A 77 21.30 33.16 -17.12
N VAL A 78 21.20 34.21 -16.31
CA VAL A 78 22.11 34.50 -15.20
C VAL A 78 21.43 34.15 -13.91
N THR A 79 21.97 33.17 -13.19
CA THR A 79 21.38 32.69 -11.96
C THR A 79 21.64 33.61 -10.78
N ASN A 80 22.74 34.35 -10.77
CA ASN A 80 23.07 35.27 -9.69
C ASN A 80 23.90 36.47 -10.21
N ASN A 81 23.44 37.66 -9.88
CA ASN A 81 24.15 38.94 -10.05
C ASN A 81 23.76 39.87 -8.87
N GLU A 82 24.27 41.08 -8.81
CA GLU A 82 24.01 42.03 -7.72
C GLU A 82 22.51 42.32 -7.54
N GLU A 83 21.79 42.54 -8.63
CA GLU A 83 20.33 42.82 -8.61
C GLU A 83 19.52 41.59 -8.16
N ILE A 84 19.76 40.44 -8.78
CA ILE A 84 19.09 39.16 -8.42
C ILE A 84 19.43 38.77 -6.98
N GLY A 85 20.69 38.89 -6.57
CA GLY A 85 21.12 38.61 -5.21
C GLY A 85 20.40 39.47 -4.17
N LYS A 86 20.28 40.80 -4.45
CA LYS A 86 19.53 41.71 -3.59
C LYS A 86 18.04 41.34 -3.52
N LEU A 87 17.41 41.16 -4.62
CA LEU A 87 15.98 40.80 -4.70
C LEU A 87 15.67 39.51 -3.93
N ARG A 88 16.51 38.47 -4.05
CA ARG A 88 16.36 37.23 -3.28
C ARG A 88 16.55 37.46 -1.78
N LYS A 89 17.53 38.25 -1.38
CA LYS A 89 17.75 38.63 0.05
C LYS A 89 16.51 39.32 0.62
N ASP A 90 15.96 40.29 -0.10
CA ASP A 90 14.80 41.06 0.36
C ASP A 90 13.56 40.12 0.52
N VAL A 91 13.34 39.24 -0.42
CA VAL A 91 12.23 38.26 -0.35
C VAL A 91 12.40 37.24 0.78
N ILE A 92 13.60 36.72 0.97
CA ILE A 92 13.86 35.76 2.07
C ILE A 92 13.79 36.48 3.43
N GLU A 93 14.23 37.74 3.54
CA GLU A 93 14.10 38.56 4.74
C GLU A 93 12.63 38.73 5.15
N LEU A 94 11.73 39.02 4.18
CA LEU A 94 10.29 39.09 4.45
C LEU A 94 9.71 37.77 4.96
N LEU A 95 10.11 36.66 4.39
CA LEU A 95 9.70 35.32 4.87
C LEU A 95 10.19 35.05 6.28
N MET A 96 11.41 35.52 6.60
CA MET A 96 12.02 35.33 7.91
C MET A 96 11.41 36.22 8.98
N ALA A 97 10.72 37.30 8.65
CA ALA A 97 10.01 38.12 9.62
C ALA A 97 8.89 37.35 10.35
N GLU A 98 8.36 36.26 9.74
CA GLU A 98 7.34 35.39 10.35
C GLU A 98 7.86 34.00 10.73
N HIS A 99 9.16 33.74 10.62
CA HIS A 99 9.79 32.48 10.99
C HIS A 99 10.91 32.70 11.98
N PRO A 100 11.13 31.84 13.00
CA PRO A 100 12.25 31.95 13.92
C PRO A 100 13.59 31.98 13.18
N HIS A 101 14.28 33.09 13.13
CA HIS A 101 15.45 33.32 12.29
C HIS A 101 16.78 33.49 12.99
N GLY A 102 16.78 33.61 14.29
CA GLY A 102 18.02 33.89 15.05
C GLY A 102 19.14 32.87 14.81
N CYS A 103 18.78 31.59 14.59
CA CYS A 103 19.76 30.55 14.26
C CYS A 103 20.05 30.50 12.74
N LEU A 104 19.07 30.74 11.88
CA LEU A 104 19.23 30.63 10.45
C LEU A 104 20.33 31.54 9.89
N THR A 105 20.48 32.72 10.43
CA THR A 105 21.52 33.66 10.06
C THR A 105 22.78 33.56 10.94
N CYS A 106 22.88 32.55 11.82
CA CYS A 106 23.98 32.40 12.74
C CYS A 106 25.10 31.54 12.17
N HIS A 107 26.35 32.05 12.14
CA HIS A 107 27.51 31.29 11.70
C HIS A 107 27.85 30.06 12.57
N ARG A 108 27.34 30.05 13.82
CA ARG A 108 27.58 28.94 14.77
C ARG A 108 26.52 27.84 14.72
N ILE A 109 25.54 27.91 13.83
CA ILE A 109 24.40 26.97 13.84
C ILE A 109 24.83 25.51 13.77
N GLU A 110 25.91 25.20 13.04
CA GLU A 110 26.43 23.83 12.90
C GLU A 110 27.25 23.38 14.11
N LEU A 111 27.69 24.32 14.94
CA LEU A 111 28.49 24.00 16.12
C LEU A 111 27.65 23.93 17.40
N CYS A 112 26.42 24.47 17.38
CA CYS A 112 25.54 24.50 18.53
C CYS A 112 24.78 23.20 18.71
N GLY A 113 24.84 22.63 19.92
CA GLY A 113 24.00 21.51 20.35
C GLY A 113 22.72 22.01 21.05
N PRO A 114 21.76 21.08 21.26
CA PRO A 114 20.49 21.39 21.96
C PRO A 114 20.68 21.88 23.40
N GLN A 115 21.78 21.46 24.03
CA GLN A 115 22.14 21.82 25.43
C GLN A 115 22.90 23.14 25.55
N ASP A 116 23.38 23.70 24.43
CA ASP A 116 24.20 24.91 24.48
C ASP A 116 23.37 26.15 24.81
N ILE A 117 23.95 27.04 25.59
CA ILE A 117 23.38 28.36 25.86
C ILE A 117 23.62 29.26 24.65
N CYS A 118 22.54 29.86 24.14
CA CYS A 118 22.64 30.79 23.03
C CYS A 118 23.32 32.10 23.49
N GLN A 119 24.55 32.31 23.01
CA GLN A 119 25.32 33.53 23.34
C GLN A 119 24.95 34.72 22.47
N ARG A 120 24.20 34.52 21.42
CA ARG A 120 23.87 35.57 20.45
C ARG A 120 22.56 36.30 20.79
N HIS A 121 21.55 35.58 21.23
CA HIS A 121 20.25 36.09 21.60
C HIS A 121 19.78 35.47 22.91
N VAL A 122 19.78 36.24 23.96
CA VAL A 122 19.38 35.77 25.31
C VAL A 122 17.92 35.32 25.37
N SER A 123 17.07 35.83 24.48
CA SER A 123 15.63 35.57 24.43
C SER A 123 15.18 34.65 23.30
N VAL A 124 16.11 33.95 22.62
CA VAL A 124 15.72 33.01 21.56
C VAL A 124 15.12 31.74 22.17
N THR A 125 13.80 31.62 22.10
CA THR A 125 13.06 30.43 22.55
C THR A 125 12.96 29.39 21.46
N ASP A 126 12.88 29.81 20.19
CA ASP A 126 12.72 28.95 19.04
C ASP A 126 14.06 28.81 18.31
N ARG A 127 14.75 27.68 18.54
CA ARG A 127 16.10 27.43 18.02
C ARG A 127 16.13 26.35 17.00
N CYS A 128 16.88 26.51 15.89
CA CYS A 128 17.07 25.48 14.88
C CYS A 128 17.71 24.21 15.46
N THR A 129 18.59 24.36 16.47
CA THR A 129 19.26 23.22 17.12
C THR A 129 18.31 22.27 17.84
N VAL A 130 17.11 22.74 18.22
CA VAL A 130 16.03 21.93 18.79
C VAL A 130 14.89 21.70 17.80
N CYS A 131 15.05 22.07 16.53
CA CYS A 131 14.08 21.81 15.49
C CYS A 131 14.30 20.40 14.90
N PRO A 132 13.28 19.55 14.81
CA PRO A 132 13.40 18.20 14.27
C PRO A 132 13.89 18.15 12.82
N LYS A 133 13.71 19.24 12.06
CA LYS A 133 14.15 19.36 10.66
C LYS A 133 15.48 20.09 10.48
N ASN A 134 16.25 20.35 11.53
CA ASN A 134 17.49 21.13 11.42
C ASN A 134 18.46 20.63 10.35
N GLU A 135 18.61 19.31 10.19
CA GLU A 135 19.52 18.69 9.22
C GLU A 135 18.94 18.58 7.79
N ARG A 136 17.65 18.88 7.60
CA ARG A 136 16.92 18.73 6.31
C ARG A 136 15.96 19.90 6.07
N CYS A 137 16.35 21.09 6.46
CA CYS A 137 15.56 22.30 6.34
C CYS A 137 15.94 23.08 5.07
N GLU A 138 15.09 23.01 4.05
CA GLU A 138 15.32 23.73 2.78
C GLU A 138 15.34 25.25 2.97
N LEU A 139 14.59 25.79 3.96
CA LEU A 139 14.67 27.22 4.30
C LEU A 139 16.06 27.60 4.80
N LYS A 140 16.70 26.77 5.65
CA LYS A 140 18.06 27.00 6.13
C LYS A 140 19.06 27.02 4.98
N ASP A 141 18.94 26.07 4.05
CA ASP A 141 19.83 26.00 2.89
C ASP A 141 19.63 27.20 1.96
N THR A 142 18.38 27.63 1.75
CA THR A 142 18.05 28.82 0.97
C THR A 142 18.61 30.11 1.60
N VAL A 143 18.44 30.29 2.91
CA VAL A 143 18.99 31.45 3.65
C VAL A 143 20.50 31.54 3.51
N ARG A 144 21.19 30.41 3.53
CA ARG A 144 22.65 30.33 3.33
C ARG A 144 23.05 30.63 1.90
N SER A 145 22.34 30.07 0.93
CA SER A 145 22.66 30.28 -0.49
C SER A 145 22.49 31.72 -0.93
N VAL A 146 21.59 32.48 -0.30
CA VAL A 146 21.41 33.91 -0.56
C VAL A 146 22.30 34.82 0.33
N GLU A 147 23.10 34.21 1.20
CA GLU A 147 24.01 34.94 2.11
C GLU A 147 23.29 36.06 2.88
N LEU A 148 22.16 35.76 3.50
CA LEU A 148 21.36 36.74 4.23
C LEU A 148 22.14 37.33 5.42
N ASP A 149 22.22 38.63 5.50
CA ASP A 149 22.89 39.32 6.60
C ASP A 149 22.11 39.23 7.93
N LEU A 150 22.84 39.36 9.02
CA LEU A 150 22.32 39.38 10.39
C LEU A 150 21.56 40.66 10.76
N ARG A 151 21.72 41.70 9.99
CA ARG A 151 21.13 42.99 10.21
C ARG A 151 19.86 43.16 9.40
N THR A 152 18.77 42.66 9.95
CA THR A 152 17.45 42.91 9.36
C THR A 152 16.76 44.10 10.04
N PRO A 153 16.13 45.00 9.29
CA PRO A 153 15.29 46.02 9.85
C PRO A 153 13.93 45.49 10.32
N LEU A 154 13.60 44.22 9.95
CA LEU A 154 12.31 43.61 10.24
C LEU A 154 12.33 42.95 11.64
N ASN A 155 11.27 43.16 12.39
CA ASN A 155 11.05 42.49 13.67
C ASN A 155 10.41 41.13 13.45
N TYR A 156 10.89 40.13 14.18
CA TYR A 156 10.27 38.81 14.16
C TYR A 156 8.88 38.88 14.80
N HIS A 157 7.88 38.50 14.03
CA HIS A 157 6.50 38.39 14.46
C HIS A 157 6.17 36.97 14.86
N ARG A 158 6.17 36.67 16.16
CA ARG A 158 5.81 35.32 16.65
C ARG A 158 4.31 35.11 16.61
N ARG A 159 3.87 34.05 15.93
CA ARG A 159 2.43 33.71 15.77
C ARG A 159 1.79 33.20 17.05
N ASN A 160 2.55 32.55 17.95
CA ASN A 160 2.07 31.93 19.21
C ASN A 160 0.92 30.93 18.99
N LEU A 161 0.98 30.14 17.95
CA LEU A 161 -0.01 29.12 17.64
C LEU A 161 0.23 27.85 18.45
N PRO A 162 -0.82 27.11 18.82
CA PRO A 162 -0.67 25.81 19.44
C PRO A 162 -0.01 24.80 18.48
N ILE A 163 0.77 23.88 19.04
CA ILE A 163 1.27 22.73 18.31
C ILE A 163 0.18 21.66 18.30
N HIS A 164 -0.23 21.22 17.11
CA HIS A 164 -1.18 20.14 16.96
C HIS A 164 -0.44 18.81 17.05
N SER A 165 -0.63 18.10 18.14
CA SER A 165 -0.05 16.78 18.42
C SER A 165 -1.11 15.68 18.58
N ASP A 166 -2.35 15.97 18.19
CA ASP A 166 -3.47 15.03 18.29
C ASP A 166 -3.45 13.98 17.17
N ASP A 167 -2.76 14.26 16.07
CA ASP A 167 -2.60 13.31 14.96
C ASP A 167 -1.67 12.14 15.34
N PRO A 168 -1.92 10.91 14.84
CA PRO A 168 -1.20 9.72 15.33
C PRO A 168 0.28 9.66 14.93
N PHE A 169 0.69 10.20 13.77
CA PHE A 169 2.00 9.94 13.16
C PHE A 169 2.94 11.12 13.10
N TYR A 170 2.43 12.36 13.06
CA TYR A 170 3.25 13.56 12.93
C TYR A 170 2.64 14.76 13.63
N ASP A 171 3.49 15.69 14.01
CA ASP A 171 3.09 16.94 14.66
C ASP A 171 3.01 18.06 13.62
N ARG A 172 2.09 19.01 13.83
CA ARG A 172 1.91 20.20 13.02
C ARG A 172 2.20 21.46 13.88
N ASP A 173 3.34 22.11 13.64
CA ASP A 173 3.73 23.35 14.27
C ASP A 173 3.72 24.50 13.25
N TYR A 174 2.60 25.18 13.17
CA TYR A 174 2.44 26.26 12.19
C TYR A 174 3.19 27.55 12.55
N ASN A 175 3.83 27.65 13.73
CA ASN A 175 4.79 28.71 14.01
C ASN A 175 6.02 28.64 13.09
N LEU A 176 6.34 27.46 12.60
CA LEU A 176 7.45 27.18 11.67
C LEU A 176 7.01 27.17 10.19
N CYS A 177 5.74 27.50 9.90
CA CYS A 177 5.21 27.48 8.56
C CYS A 177 5.54 28.77 7.81
N ILE A 178 6.09 28.65 6.59
CA ILE A 178 6.34 29.78 5.66
C ILE A 178 5.24 29.98 4.62
N VAL A 179 4.11 29.33 4.80
CA VAL A 179 2.93 29.39 3.89
C VAL A 179 3.26 29.13 2.41
N CYS A 180 4.24 28.27 2.14
CA CYS A 180 4.64 27.90 0.77
C CYS A 180 3.61 27.06 0.01
N SER A 181 2.56 26.61 0.67
CA SER A 181 1.42 25.82 0.16
C SER A 181 1.78 24.43 -0.42
N ARG A 182 3.03 23.96 -0.35
CA ARG A 182 3.39 22.64 -0.89
C ARG A 182 2.53 21.50 -0.31
N CYS A 183 2.29 21.49 1.02
CA CYS A 183 1.50 20.47 1.69
C CYS A 183 0.02 20.48 1.28
N VAL A 184 -0.56 21.66 1.08
CA VAL A 184 -1.93 21.83 0.57
C VAL A 184 -2.01 21.31 -0.86
N ARG A 185 -1.08 21.76 -1.70
CA ARG A 185 -1.06 21.43 -3.13
C ARG A 185 -0.77 19.96 -3.39
N VAL A 186 0.14 19.33 -2.66
CA VAL A 186 0.37 17.89 -2.84
C VAL A 186 -0.84 17.06 -2.39
N CYS A 187 -1.56 17.52 -1.37
CA CYS A 187 -2.79 16.90 -0.91
C CYS A 187 -3.92 17.01 -1.95
N ASP A 188 -3.98 18.13 -2.68
CA ASP A 188 -4.95 18.41 -3.73
C ASP A 188 -4.51 17.84 -5.09
N GLU A 189 -3.32 18.24 -5.61
CA GLU A 189 -2.90 17.99 -6.99
C GLU A 189 -2.38 16.56 -7.24
N ILE A 190 -1.85 15.91 -6.20
CA ILE A 190 -1.22 14.58 -6.30
C ILE A 190 -2.05 13.50 -5.61
N ARG A 191 -2.54 13.79 -4.39
CA ARG A 191 -3.28 12.79 -3.61
C ARG A 191 -4.79 12.82 -3.85
N PHE A 192 -5.32 13.95 -4.30
CA PHE A 192 -6.76 14.17 -4.53
C PHE A 192 -7.62 13.95 -3.27
N VAL A 193 -7.06 14.26 -2.09
CA VAL A 193 -7.70 14.05 -0.78
C VAL A 193 -8.27 15.34 -0.20
N ASN A 194 -7.57 16.48 -0.41
CA ASN A 194 -7.98 17.82 0.04
C ASN A 194 -8.18 17.97 1.57
N ALA A 195 -7.51 17.14 2.38
CA ALA A 195 -7.59 17.23 3.84
C ALA A 195 -6.94 18.50 4.40
N LEU A 196 -5.96 19.08 3.69
CA LEU A 196 -5.30 20.34 4.03
C LEU A 196 -5.73 21.45 3.09
N THR A 197 -5.94 22.64 3.65
CA THR A 197 -6.29 23.86 2.90
C THR A 197 -5.60 25.09 3.46
N LEU A 198 -5.69 26.22 2.75
CA LEU A 198 -5.34 27.54 3.30
C LEU A 198 -6.56 28.10 4.03
N THR A 199 -6.41 28.31 5.31
CA THR A 199 -7.41 28.97 6.15
C THR A 199 -7.09 30.45 6.30
N SER A 200 -8.10 31.26 6.53
CA SER A 200 -7.99 32.71 6.70
C SER A 200 -7.47 33.45 5.44
N ARG A 201 -7.50 34.76 5.46
CA ARG A 201 -7.10 35.64 4.34
C ARG A 201 -6.41 36.91 4.86
N SER A 202 -5.91 37.73 3.95
CA SER A 202 -5.46 39.09 4.24
C SER A 202 -4.37 39.18 5.33
N GLY A 203 -3.22 38.56 5.08
CA GLY A 203 -2.05 38.66 5.95
C GLY A 203 -2.04 37.68 7.12
N VAL A 204 -3.13 37.00 7.39
CA VAL A 204 -3.24 35.96 8.44
C VAL A 204 -3.43 34.55 7.86
N SER A 205 -3.14 34.38 6.58
CA SER A 205 -3.27 33.07 5.90
C SER A 205 -2.38 32.03 6.55
N LEU A 206 -2.94 30.85 6.77
CA LEU A 206 -2.25 29.74 7.39
C LEU A 206 -2.71 28.42 6.77
N VAL A 207 -1.94 27.37 6.90
CA VAL A 207 -2.37 26.01 6.57
C VAL A 207 -3.26 25.49 7.71
N GLY A 208 -4.36 24.85 7.35
CA GLY A 208 -5.27 24.22 8.30
C GLY A 208 -5.93 23.00 7.67
N THR A 209 -6.88 22.41 8.40
CA THR A 209 -7.70 21.30 7.91
C THR A 209 -8.94 21.82 7.18
N SER A 210 -9.44 21.07 6.21
CA SER A 210 -10.57 21.49 5.37
C SER A 210 -11.84 21.73 6.18
N ASN A 211 -12.09 20.95 7.23
CA ASN A 211 -13.26 21.07 8.09
C ASN A 211 -13.01 21.90 9.36
N GLY A 212 -11.80 22.48 9.54
CA GLY A 212 -11.44 23.20 10.75
C GLY A 212 -11.25 22.32 11.99
N SER A 213 -11.26 21.00 11.84
CA SER A 213 -11.18 19.99 12.88
C SER A 213 -9.89 19.15 12.78
N SER A 214 -9.91 17.89 13.15
CA SER A 214 -8.77 16.99 13.02
C SER A 214 -8.47 16.66 11.54
N LEU A 215 -7.28 16.14 11.25
CA LEU A 215 -6.95 15.64 9.92
C LEU A 215 -7.85 14.47 9.53
N LEU A 216 -8.19 13.63 10.48
CA LEU A 216 -9.05 12.47 10.26
C LEU A 216 -10.43 12.89 9.79
N GLU A 217 -11.08 13.81 10.51
CA GLU A 217 -12.41 14.36 10.14
C GLU A 217 -12.38 15.10 8.79
N SER A 218 -11.20 15.55 8.37
CA SER A 218 -11.00 16.14 7.04
C SER A 218 -10.70 15.10 5.96
N GLY A 219 -10.84 13.80 6.23
CA GLY A 219 -10.64 12.72 5.28
C GLY A 219 -9.17 12.41 4.95
N CYS A 220 -8.24 12.71 5.86
CA CYS A 220 -6.83 12.47 5.65
C CYS A 220 -6.51 10.96 5.61
N GLU A 221 -5.83 10.51 4.57
CA GLU A 221 -5.33 9.14 4.41
C GLU A 221 -4.02 8.86 5.17
N PHE A 222 -3.47 9.83 5.90
CA PHE A 222 -2.17 9.75 6.56
C PHE A 222 -1.02 9.24 5.66
N CYS A 223 -1.05 9.57 4.38
CA CYS A 223 -0.03 9.15 3.43
C CYS A 223 1.36 9.75 3.70
N GLY A 224 1.46 10.82 4.49
CA GLY A 224 2.70 11.49 4.88
C GLY A 224 3.36 12.34 3.80
N THR A 225 2.80 12.43 2.59
CA THR A 225 3.39 13.22 1.50
C THR A 225 3.52 14.70 1.85
N CYS A 226 2.58 15.26 2.61
CA CYS A 226 2.66 16.64 3.12
C CYS A 226 3.88 16.87 4.04
N VAL A 227 4.28 15.85 4.80
CA VAL A 227 5.47 15.89 5.67
C VAL A 227 6.75 15.85 4.84
N ASP A 228 6.78 15.05 3.76
CA ASP A 228 7.94 14.93 2.88
C ASP A 228 8.21 16.23 2.11
N VAL A 229 7.15 16.88 1.61
CA VAL A 229 7.29 18.11 0.81
C VAL A 229 7.46 19.38 1.64
N CYS A 230 7.29 19.31 2.97
CA CYS A 230 7.40 20.49 3.83
C CYS A 230 8.86 20.98 3.93
N PRO A 231 9.18 22.21 3.51
CA PRO A 231 10.56 22.71 3.49
C PRO A 231 11.09 23.14 4.88
N THR A 232 10.21 23.17 5.89
CA THR A 232 10.55 23.62 7.25
C THR A 232 10.13 22.60 8.31
N GLY A 233 10.34 22.90 9.59
CA GLY A 233 9.90 22.07 10.71
C GLY A 233 8.41 22.12 11.04
N ALA A 234 7.58 22.71 10.16
CA ALA A 234 6.14 22.85 10.40
C ALA A 234 5.40 21.49 10.42
N LEU A 235 5.86 20.53 9.66
CA LEU A 235 5.33 19.15 9.66
C LEU A 235 6.49 18.19 9.93
N THR A 236 6.40 17.41 11.01
CA THR A 236 7.48 16.51 11.44
C THR A 236 6.95 15.20 11.95
N GLU A 237 7.56 14.11 11.50
CA GLU A 237 7.26 12.76 11.99
C GLU A 237 7.49 12.69 13.51
N ARG A 238 6.63 11.96 14.21
CA ARG A 238 6.72 11.80 15.66
C ARG A 238 7.75 10.76 16.06
N SER A 239 7.80 9.63 15.38
CA SER A 239 8.80 8.58 15.60
C SER A 239 10.18 9.10 15.22
N TYR A 240 11.19 8.83 16.05
CA TYR A 240 12.59 9.26 15.85
C TYR A 240 12.74 10.74 15.49
N LYS A 241 11.88 11.59 16.04
CA LYS A 241 11.72 13.01 15.72
C LYS A 241 13.04 13.78 15.69
N TRP A 242 13.94 13.50 16.62
CA TRP A 242 15.21 14.20 16.84
C TRP A 242 16.44 13.47 16.29
N GLU A 243 16.24 12.28 15.70
CA GLU A 243 17.36 11.49 15.18
C GLU A 243 17.82 11.98 13.83
N LYS A 244 19.14 11.87 13.60
CA LYS A 244 19.81 12.31 12.37
C LYS A 244 20.08 11.11 11.47
N SER A 245 19.88 11.31 10.17
CA SER A 245 20.34 10.35 9.15
C SER A 245 21.86 10.38 9.04
N ASN A 246 22.44 9.18 8.85
CA ASN A 246 23.86 9.00 8.56
C ASN A 246 24.07 8.51 7.13
N LYS A 247 23.13 7.74 6.60
CA LYS A 247 23.11 7.25 5.22
C LYS A 247 21.67 7.05 4.75
N ASP A 248 21.45 7.16 3.46
CA ASP A 248 20.20 6.79 2.82
C ASP A 248 20.36 5.43 2.14
N ILE A 249 19.31 4.62 2.19
CA ILE A 249 19.22 3.34 1.48
C ILE A 249 18.00 3.36 0.57
N LYS A 250 18.16 2.88 -0.65
CA LYS A 250 17.02 2.61 -1.53
C LYS A 250 16.54 1.19 -1.26
N THR A 251 15.25 1.03 -0.98
CA THR A 251 14.63 -0.26 -0.68
C THR A 251 13.17 -0.26 -1.11
N ILE A 252 12.41 -1.29 -0.77
CA ILE A 252 11.02 -1.46 -1.16
C ILE A 252 10.15 -1.65 0.07
N CYS A 253 8.93 -1.13 0.01
CA CYS A 253 7.90 -1.42 1.01
C CYS A 253 7.38 -2.85 0.83
N THR A 254 7.41 -3.64 1.91
CA THR A 254 6.94 -5.05 1.94
C THR A 254 5.52 -5.21 2.51
N ASN A 255 4.71 -4.15 2.53
CA ASN A 255 3.39 -4.18 3.19
C ASN A 255 2.22 -4.50 2.24
N CYS A 256 2.36 -4.29 0.94
CA CYS A 256 1.33 -4.62 -0.04
C CYS A 256 1.94 -4.88 -1.42
N PRO A 257 1.17 -5.43 -2.37
CA PRO A 257 1.69 -5.84 -3.68
C PRO A 257 2.05 -4.68 -4.62
N VAL A 258 1.77 -3.41 -4.27
CA VAL A 258 2.23 -2.27 -5.08
C VAL A 258 3.76 -2.21 -5.17
N GLY A 259 4.48 -2.61 -4.10
CA GLY A 259 5.95 -2.63 -4.11
C GLY A 259 6.55 -1.23 -4.26
N CYS A 260 6.08 -0.25 -3.48
CA CYS A 260 6.57 1.13 -3.53
C CYS A 260 8.08 1.21 -3.29
N SER A 261 8.80 1.90 -4.18
CA SER A 261 10.22 2.24 -3.98
C SER A 261 10.32 3.32 -2.90
N MET A 262 11.18 3.08 -1.91
CA MET A 262 11.35 3.91 -0.73
C MET A 262 12.82 4.25 -0.52
N ILE A 263 13.06 5.44 0.03
CA ILE A 263 14.35 5.85 0.54
C ILE A 263 14.29 5.84 2.05
N GLY A 264 15.03 4.93 2.67
CA GLY A 264 15.16 4.80 4.12
C GLY A 264 16.32 5.63 4.64
N GLU A 265 16.03 6.58 5.53
CA GLU A 265 17.05 7.32 6.28
C GLU A 265 17.52 6.48 7.46
N VAL A 266 18.82 6.16 7.50
CA VAL A 266 19.42 5.27 8.49
C VAL A 266 20.33 6.06 9.40
N ASN A 267 20.18 5.91 10.74
CA ASN A 267 21.01 6.58 11.72
C ASN A 267 22.36 5.85 11.95
N LYS A 268 23.21 6.41 12.83
CA LYS A 268 24.51 5.79 13.18
C LYS A 268 24.42 4.42 13.87
N LEU A 269 23.25 4.07 14.42
CA LEU A 269 22.97 2.77 15.04
C LEU A 269 22.37 1.77 14.06
N GLU A 270 22.43 2.08 12.77
CA GLU A 270 21.89 1.28 11.67
C GLU A 270 20.37 1.04 11.76
N LYS A 271 19.63 1.93 12.41
CA LYS A 271 18.18 1.92 12.42
C LYS A 271 17.62 2.76 11.29
N ILE A 272 16.61 2.25 10.61
CA ILE A 272 15.78 3.10 9.75
C ILE A 272 14.95 4.00 10.68
N ILE A 273 15.10 5.31 10.51
CA ILE A 273 14.43 6.31 11.33
C ILE A 273 13.32 7.06 10.58
N ARG A 274 13.31 7.02 9.28
CA ARG A 274 12.29 7.60 8.41
C ARG A 274 12.28 6.92 7.04
N PHE A 275 11.12 6.93 6.41
CA PHE A 275 10.99 6.63 4.99
C PHE A 275 10.48 7.85 4.21
N LYS A 276 11.01 8.00 2.99
CA LYS A 276 10.50 8.90 1.94
C LYS A 276 10.14 8.07 0.71
N GLY A 277 9.16 8.51 -0.04
CA GLY A 277 8.91 7.93 -1.36
C GLY A 277 10.04 8.27 -2.33
N ASP A 278 10.51 7.30 -3.09
CA ASP A 278 11.50 7.51 -4.14
C ASP A 278 10.82 8.14 -5.38
N LEU A 279 11.14 9.40 -5.68
CA LEU A 279 10.58 10.14 -6.83
C LEU A 279 10.87 9.48 -8.19
N ALA A 280 11.93 8.69 -8.27
CA ALA A 280 12.29 7.91 -9.45
C ALA A 280 11.71 6.49 -9.42
N GLY A 281 11.02 6.12 -8.35
CA GLY A 281 10.41 4.79 -8.18
C GLY A 281 9.24 4.58 -9.13
N VAL A 282 9.37 3.65 -10.06
CA VAL A 282 8.39 3.42 -11.14
C VAL A 282 6.97 3.10 -10.64
N PRO A 283 6.76 2.24 -9.61
CA PRO A 283 5.41 1.89 -9.19
C PRO A 283 4.66 3.01 -8.45
N ASN A 284 5.39 3.92 -7.81
CA ASN A 284 4.80 4.88 -6.87
C ASN A 284 5.19 6.34 -7.09
N GLU A 285 6.15 6.63 -7.94
CA GLU A 285 6.58 8.00 -8.28
C GLU A 285 6.71 8.95 -7.08
N GLY A 286 7.29 8.45 -5.99
CA GLY A 286 7.46 9.21 -4.75
C GLY A 286 6.24 9.19 -3.82
N GLN A 287 5.13 8.55 -4.21
CA GLN A 287 3.96 8.43 -3.36
C GLN A 287 4.13 7.33 -2.32
N THR A 288 3.51 7.53 -1.17
CA THR A 288 3.51 6.57 -0.06
C THR A 288 2.10 6.44 0.52
N CYS A 289 1.90 5.46 1.37
CA CYS A 289 0.69 5.34 2.18
C CYS A 289 1.07 5.25 3.67
N MET A 290 0.08 5.29 4.54
CA MET A 290 0.28 5.22 5.99
C MET A 290 1.19 4.05 6.40
N ARG A 291 0.95 2.86 5.85
CA ARG A 291 1.74 1.65 6.17
C ARG A 291 3.20 1.77 5.76
N GLY A 292 3.47 2.20 4.53
CA GLY A 292 4.85 2.38 4.04
C GLY A 292 5.58 3.51 4.73
N LYS A 293 4.88 4.62 4.99
CA LYS A 293 5.48 5.83 5.59
C LYS A 293 5.75 5.70 7.08
N PHE A 294 4.85 5.07 7.85
CA PHE A 294 4.90 5.06 9.31
C PHE A 294 4.97 3.65 9.92
N GLY A 295 4.57 2.61 9.20
CA GLY A 295 4.56 1.21 9.68
C GLY A 295 5.87 0.46 9.48
N TYR A 296 7.01 1.12 9.47
CA TYR A 296 8.34 0.54 9.18
C TYR A 296 9.14 0.13 10.41
N ASP A 297 8.75 0.58 11.60
CA ASP A 297 9.61 0.55 12.79
C ASP A 297 9.57 -0.78 13.55
N TYR A 298 8.64 -1.66 13.22
CA TYR A 298 8.50 -2.94 13.92
C TYR A 298 9.80 -3.78 14.04
N PRO A 299 10.79 -3.72 13.13
CA PRO A 299 12.05 -4.43 13.31
C PRO A 299 12.87 -3.98 14.53
N ASN A 300 12.61 -2.77 15.05
CA ASN A 300 13.30 -2.21 16.20
C ASN A 300 12.59 -2.47 17.53
N HIS A 301 11.42 -3.13 17.52
CA HIS A 301 10.59 -3.32 18.68
C HIS A 301 11.26 -4.21 19.75
N VAL A 302 11.01 -3.91 21.03
CA VAL A 302 11.65 -4.60 22.17
C VAL A 302 11.23 -6.06 22.30
N ASN A 303 10.00 -6.39 21.86
CA ASN A 303 9.44 -7.74 21.91
C ASN A 303 9.89 -8.63 20.77
N ARG A 304 10.77 -8.15 19.89
CA ARG A 304 11.32 -8.95 18.81
C ARG A 304 12.09 -10.15 19.37
N LEU A 305 11.87 -11.32 18.79
CA LEU A 305 12.59 -12.53 19.15
C LEU A 305 14.08 -12.36 18.83
N LYS A 306 14.93 -12.63 19.81
CA LYS A 306 16.38 -12.46 19.73
C LYS A 306 17.13 -13.76 19.56
N LYS A 307 16.50 -14.89 19.93
CA LYS A 307 17.07 -16.23 19.90
C LYS A 307 16.02 -17.23 19.49
N SER A 308 16.46 -18.40 19.06
CA SER A 308 15.59 -19.54 18.79
C SER A 308 15.33 -20.35 20.07
N TYR A 309 14.23 -21.09 20.09
CA TYR A 309 13.76 -21.82 21.27
C TYR A 309 13.25 -23.22 20.89
N ILE A 310 13.43 -24.16 21.81
CA ILE A 310 12.77 -25.48 21.78
C ILE A 310 11.90 -25.64 23.00
N ARG A 311 10.75 -26.27 22.84
CA ARG A 311 9.84 -26.58 23.97
C ARG A 311 10.18 -27.93 24.57
N ASP A 312 10.65 -27.91 25.79
CA ASP A 312 10.94 -29.12 26.58
C ASP A 312 10.01 -29.11 27.81
N LYS A 313 9.18 -30.14 27.92
CA LYS A 313 8.19 -30.31 29.02
C LYS A 313 7.34 -29.05 29.23
N GLY A 314 6.91 -28.40 28.14
CA GLY A 314 6.06 -27.19 28.17
C GLY A 314 6.83 -25.85 28.32
N ILE A 315 8.14 -25.89 28.60
CA ILE A 315 8.96 -24.70 28.84
C ILE A 315 9.83 -24.43 27.62
N LEU A 316 9.87 -23.16 27.15
CA LEU A 316 10.74 -22.71 26.08
C LEU A 316 12.19 -22.55 26.57
N LYS A 317 13.10 -23.34 26.05
CA LYS A 317 14.53 -23.27 26.30
C LYS A 317 15.25 -22.71 25.09
N LYS A 318 16.24 -21.86 25.31
CA LYS A 318 17.10 -21.34 24.23
C LYS A 318 17.85 -22.49 23.54
N VAL A 319 17.98 -22.38 22.22
CA VAL A 319 18.73 -23.34 21.42
C VAL A 319 19.70 -22.56 20.52
N GLU A 320 20.91 -23.03 20.41
CA GLU A 320 21.90 -22.46 19.50
C GLU A 320 21.65 -22.94 18.07
N LYS A 321 22.11 -22.17 17.09
CA LYS A 321 21.82 -22.36 15.67
C LYS A 321 22.16 -23.75 15.14
N GLU A 322 23.32 -24.31 15.50
CA GLU A 322 23.79 -25.62 15.03
C GLU A 322 22.93 -26.76 15.60
N ASP A 323 22.51 -26.63 16.87
CA ASP A 323 21.63 -27.60 17.50
C ASP A 323 20.20 -27.51 16.97
N LEU A 324 19.71 -26.29 16.66
CA LEU A 324 18.43 -26.09 15.97
C LEU A 324 18.38 -26.85 14.65
N TYR A 325 19.43 -26.75 13.83
CA TYR A 325 19.51 -27.45 12.54
C TYR A 325 19.49 -28.98 12.73
N LYS A 326 20.24 -29.52 13.71
CA LYS A 326 20.23 -30.95 14.02
C LYS A 326 18.87 -31.45 14.50
N ILE A 327 18.22 -30.68 15.37
CA ILE A 327 16.89 -31.05 15.89
C ILE A 327 15.88 -31.11 14.74
N LEU A 328 15.84 -30.08 13.90
CA LEU A 328 14.92 -30.02 12.77
C LEU A 328 15.21 -31.10 11.73
N SER A 329 16.48 -31.34 11.37
CA SER A 329 16.85 -32.37 10.39
C SER A 329 16.49 -33.76 10.89
N ASN A 330 16.80 -34.09 12.17
CA ASN A 330 16.46 -35.38 12.77
C ASN A 330 14.94 -35.57 12.86
N THR A 331 14.20 -34.55 13.22
CA THR A 331 12.74 -34.62 13.30
C THR A 331 12.13 -34.85 11.92
N LEU A 332 12.51 -34.04 10.93
CA LEU A 332 11.93 -34.12 9.58
C LEU A 332 12.26 -35.44 8.87
N SER A 333 13.40 -36.06 9.19
CA SER A 333 13.80 -37.35 8.63
C SER A 333 12.95 -38.56 9.12
N ASN A 334 12.15 -38.37 10.17
CA ASN A 334 11.31 -39.44 10.75
C ASN A 334 9.91 -39.50 10.15
N TYR A 335 9.54 -38.58 9.26
CA TYR A 335 8.21 -38.51 8.68
C TYR A 335 8.23 -38.73 7.17
N GLU A 336 7.14 -39.30 6.66
CA GLU A 336 6.94 -39.44 5.22
C GLU A 336 6.64 -38.11 4.55
N PRO A 337 6.99 -37.94 3.26
CA PRO A 337 6.80 -36.68 2.53
C PRO A 337 5.38 -36.10 2.58
N ASN A 338 4.36 -36.93 2.53
CA ASN A 338 2.95 -36.53 2.56
C ASN A 338 2.46 -36.11 3.98
N GLU A 339 3.20 -36.48 5.03
CA GLU A 339 2.91 -36.10 6.43
C GLU A 339 3.45 -34.72 6.80
N ILE A 340 4.24 -34.10 5.90
CA ILE A 340 4.86 -32.79 6.13
C ILE A 340 4.16 -31.71 5.32
N GLY A 341 3.74 -30.63 5.97
CA GLY A 341 3.20 -29.41 5.37
C GLY A 341 4.09 -28.20 5.61
N ILE A 342 4.10 -27.25 4.67
CA ILE A 342 4.83 -25.99 4.79
C ILE A 342 3.90 -24.83 4.43
N ILE A 343 3.87 -23.80 5.29
CA ILE A 343 3.17 -22.55 5.04
C ILE A 343 4.19 -21.41 5.03
N THR A 344 4.22 -20.63 3.93
CA THR A 344 5.20 -19.57 3.74
C THR A 344 4.61 -18.19 4.03
N SER A 345 5.49 -17.23 4.29
CA SER A 345 5.10 -15.83 4.42
C SER A 345 4.87 -15.18 3.05
N PRO A 346 3.78 -14.43 2.85
CA PRO A 346 3.57 -13.64 1.65
C PRO A 346 4.49 -12.41 1.55
N ARG A 347 5.30 -12.14 2.57
CA ARG A 347 6.36 -11.13 2.59
C ARG A 347 7.74 -11.71 2.28
N GLY A 348 7.90 -13.03 2.32
CA GLY A 348 9.15 -13.70 2.00
C GLY A 348 9.65 -13.28 0.62
N SER A 349 10.96 -13.07 0.49
CA SER A 349 11.59 -12.67 -0.77
C SER A 349 11.44 -13.74 -1.86
N ASN A 350 11.70 -13.39 -3.12
CA ASN A 350 11.74 -14.38 -4.21
C ASN A 350 12.74 -15.49 -3.90
N GLU A 351 13.90 -15.13 -3.34
CA GLU A 351 14.93 -16.06 -2.94
C GLU A 351 14.47 -17.01 -1.83
N ASP A 352 13.79 -16.49 -0.81
CA ASP A 352 13.22 -17.32 0.27
C ASP A 352 12.13 -18.26 -0.28
N GLN A 353 11.22 -17.76 -1.11
CA GLN A 353 10.17 -18.59 -1.72
C GLN A 353 10.76 -19.67 -2.62
N TYR A 354 11.81 -19.32 -3.39
CA TYR A 354 12.51 -20.28 -4.24
C TYR A 354 13.19 -21.38 -3.43
N ILE A 355 13.93 -21.02 -2.36
CA ILE A 355 14.62 -22.02 -1.54
C ILE A 355 13.65 -22.89 -0.76
N ILE A 356 12.51 -22.34 -0.29
CA ILE A 356 11.45 -23.13 0.34
C ILE A 356 10.88 -24.14 -0.65
N SER A 357 10.54 -23.70 -1.87
CA SER A 357 10.01 -24.59 -2.92
C SER A 357 11.01 -25.69 -3.27
N LYS A 358 12.30 -25.33 -3.41
CA LYS A 358 13.38 -26.30 -3.72
C LYS A 358 13.61 -27.27 -2.56
N PHE A 359 13.60 -26.80 -1.33
CA PHE A 359 13.70 -27.61 -0.10
C PHE A 359 12.53 -28.60 0.00
N ALA A 360 11.30 -28.11 -0.20
CA ALA A 360 10.12 -28.96 -0.18
C ALA A 360 10.18 -30.08 -1.23
N LYS A 361 10.52 -29.75 -2.48
CA LYS A 361 10.51 -30.69 -3.60
C LYS A 361 11.72 -31.63 -3.62
N SER A 362 12.93 -31.14 -3.30
CA SER A 362 14.18 -31.89 -3.46
C SER A 362 14.63 -32.59 -2.19
N VAL A 363 14.42 -31.99 -1.02
CA VAL A 363 14.85 -32.54 0.27
C VAL A 363 13.71 -33.33 0.92
N LEU A 364 12.57 -32.69 1.18
CA LEU A 364 11.43 -33.32 1.86
C LEU A 364 10.55 -34.15 0.91
N LYS A 365 10.60 -33.86 -0.38
CA LYS A 365 9.77 -34.47 -1.43
C LYS A 365 8.27 -34.32 -1.19
N THR A 366 7.87 -33.26 -0.45
CA THR A 366 6.46 -32.95 -0.19
C THR A 366 5.88 -31.99 -1.24
N THR A 367 4.58 -32.15 -1.52
CA THR A 367 3.78 -31.23 -2.31
C THR A 367 2.82 -30.38 -1.47
N ASN A 368 2.78 -30.57 -0.15
CA ASN A 368 1.92 -29.83 0.78
C ASN A 368 2.55 -28.47 1.09
N LEU A 369 2.39 -27.54 0.17
CA LEU A 369 3.04 -26.24 0.20
C LEU A 369 2.03 -25.14 -0.10
N ASP A 370 1.92 -24.13 0.76
CA ASP A 370 1.00 -23.01 0.57
C ASP A 370 1.58 -21.70 1.15
N SER A 371 0.99 -20.57 0.73
CA SER A 371 1.35 -19.23 1.20
C SER A 371 0.35 -18.75 2.23
N GLY A 372 0.00 -19.05 3.25
CA GLY A 372 -0.89 -18.52 4.30
C GLY A 372 -1.97 -17.47 3.93
N LEU A 373 -2.12 -17.15 2.64
CA LEU A 373 -3.05 -16.15 2.12
C LEU A 373 -3.94 -16.72 1.01
N ASN A 374 -4.99 -17.33 1.39
CA ASN A 374 -5.76 -18.24 0.58
C ASN A 374 -6.63 -17.74 -0.54
N ILE A 375 -7.61 -16.94 -0.19
CA ILE A 375 -8.79 -16.68 -1.03
C ILE A 375 -8.42 -15.82 -2.24
N ARG A 376 -7.41 -15.00 -2.13
CA ARG A 376 -7.00 -14.00 -3.13
C ARG A 376 -6.16 -14.58 -4.26
N ASN A 377 -5.71 -15.80 -4.11
CA ASN A 377 -4.95 -16.50 -5.15
C ASN A 377 -5.85 -17.02 -6.27
N THR A 378 -7.14 -17.21 -6.03
CA THR A 378 -8.11 -17.66 -7.04
C THR A 378 -8.13 -16.72 -8.25
N LEU A 379 -8.17 -15.40 -8.02
CA LEU A 379 -8.11 -14.43 -9.10
C LEU A 379 -6.83 -14.55 -9.93
N LEU A 380 -5.67 -14.65 -9.24
CA LEU A 380 -4.38 -14.80 -9.92
C LEU A 380 -4.31 -16.11 -10.70
N SER A 381 -4.92 -17.19 -10.19
CA SER A 381 -5.00 -18.46 -10.89
C SER A 381 -5.86 -18.37 -12.16
N VAL A 382 -7.03 -17.73 -12.06
CA VAL A 382 -7.90 -17.50 -13.22
C VAL A 382 -7.19 -16.63 -14.26
N MET A 383 -6.46 -15.59 -13.83
CA MET A 383 -5.69 -14.75 -14.75
C MET A 383 -4.59 -15.53 -15.47
N GLU A 384 -3.86 -16.37 -14.75
CA GLU A 384 -2.83 -17.22 -15.35
C GLU A 384 -3.40 -18.20 -16.36
N ASP A 385 -4.56 -18.81 -16.06
CA ASP A 385 -5.27 -19.74 -16.94
C ASP A 385 -5.79 -19.05 -18.21
N ARG A 386 -6.31 -17.81 -18.05
CA ARG A 386 -6.97 -17.06 -19.14
C ARG A 386 -6.00 -16.23 -19.99
N PHE A 387 -4.95 -15.70 -19.38
CA PHE A 387 -3.98 -14.78 -20.00
C PHE A 387 -2.56 -15.33 -20.08
N GLY A 388 -2.31 -16.50 -19.49
CA GLY A 388 -0.99 -17.11 -19.41
C GLY A 388 -0.05 -16.48 -18.38
N ILE A 389 -0.50 -15.43 -17.67
CA ILE A 389 0.26 -14.76 -16.62
C ILE A 389 -0.66 -14.25 -15.52
N ALA A 390 -0.17 -14.25 -14.30
CA ALA A 390 -0.79 -13.59 -13.16
C ALA A 390 -0.22 -12.17 -12.96
N GLY A 391 -0.97 -11.31 -12.27
CA GLY A 391 -0.60 -9.91 -12.00
C GLY A 391 -1.29 -8.93 -12.94
N SER A 392 -1.13 -7.62 -12.72
CA SER A 392 -1.83 -6.62 -13.52
C SER A 392 -1.41 -6.69 -14.98
N THR A 393 -2.37 -6.47 -15.87
CA THR A 393 -2.11 -6.52 -17.32
C THR A 393 -1.22 -5.35 -17.76
N ASN A 394 -1.31 -4.21 -17.07
CA ASN A 394 -0.55 -2.99 -17.37
C ASN A 394 0.22 -2.44 -16.16
N ASN A 395 0.98 -1.37 -16.37
CA ASN A 395 1.63 -0.65 -15.30
C ASN A 395 0.60 0.11 -14.45
N ILE A 396 0.93 0.37 -13.20
CA ILE A 396 0.09 1.20 -12.32
C ILE A 396 -0.11 2.60 -12.91
N SER A 397 0.93 3.18 -13.50
CA SER A 397 0.87 4.50 -14.13
C SER A 397 -0.08 4.55 -15.34
N SER A 398 -0.34 3.43 -16.02
CA SER A 398 -1.27 3.39 -17.17
C SER A 398 -2.71 3.72 -16.79
N LEU A 399 -3.08 3.58 -15.51
CA LEU A 399 -4.39 4.02 -15.02
C LEU A 399 -4.66 5.53 -15.24
N GLU A 400 -3.62 6.35 -15.37
CA GLU A 400 -3.80 7.79 -15.67
C GLU A 400 -4.37 8.05 -17.08
N ASN A 401 -4.21 7.09 -18.00
CA ASN A 401 -4.66 7.21 -19.38
C ASN A 401 -6.05 6.59 -19.61
N SER A 402 -6.56 5.81 -18.66
CA SER A 402 -7.86 5.15 -18.80
C SER A 402 -9.01 6.16 -18.72
N LYS A 403 -9.99 6.01 -19.60
CA LYS A 403 -11.17 6.90 -19.65
C LYS A 403 -12.37 6.34 -18.94
N THR A 404 -12.40 5.03 -18.73
CA THR A 404 -13.46 4.35 -18.00
C THR A 404 -12.87 3.36 -17.01
N PHE A 405 -13.45 3.33 -15.81
CA PHE A 405 -13.06 2.41 -14.75
C PHE A 405 -14.23 1.60 -14.26
N LEU A 406 -13.97 0.34 -13.96
CA LEU A 406 -14.85 -0.52 -13.19
C LEU A 406 -14.12 -1.01 -11.95
N VAL A 407 -14.64 -0.76 -10.77
CA VAL A 407 -14.12 -1.32 -9.52
C VAL A 407 -15.15 -2.30 -8.99
N VAL A 408 -14.75 -3.55 -8.82
CA VAL A 408 -15.64 -4.63 -8.37
C VAL A 408 -15.12 -5.18 -7.05
N ASN A 409 -15.95 -5.11 -6.02
CA ASN A 409 -15.73 -5.73 -4.71
C ASN A 409 -14.32 -5.47 -4.13
N GLY A 410 -13.81 -4.26 -4.29
CA GLY A 410 -12.48 -3.86 -3.84
C GLY A 410 -12.38 -2.42 -3.41
N ASN A 411 -11.45 -2.13 -2.49
CA ASN A 411 -11.21 -0.77 -2.00
C ASN A 411 -9.72 -0.39 -2.13
N PRO A 412 -9.27 -0.06 -3.35
CA PRO A 412 -7.85 0.26 -3.57
C PRO A 412 -7.38 1.49 -2.78
N THR A 413 -8.27 2.41 -2.40
CA THR A 413 -7.90 3.59 -1.60
C THR A 413 -7.37 3.22 -0.20
N GLU A 414 -7.78 2.08 0.33
CA GLU A 414 -7.29 1.54 1.59
C GLU A 414 -6.27 0.41 1.40
N GLU A 415 -6.55 -0.51 0.52
CA GLU A 415 -5.75 -1.74 0.38
C GLU A 415 -4.44 -1.52 -0.35
N GLN A 416 -4.51 -0.87 -1.51
CA GLN A 416 -3.38 -0.50 -2.36
C GLN A 416 -3.39 1.00 -2.60
N ASN A 417 -3.37 1.78 -1.55
CA ASN A 417 -3.62 3.22 -1.56
C ASN A 417 -2.86 3.99 -2.67
N VAL A 418 -1.62 3.62 -2.96
CA VAL A 418 -0.84 4.26 -4.03
C VAL A 418 -1.36 3.88 -5.42
N LEU A 419 -1.92 2.68 -5.61
CA LEU A 419 -2.60 2.29 -6.86
C LEU A 419 -3.82 3.19 -7.15
N ALA A 420 -4.51 3.65 -6.11
CA ALA A 420 -5.67 4.52 -6.27
C ALA A 420 -5.31 5.96 -6.69
N VAL A 421 -4.05 6.38 -6.59
CA VAL A 421 -3.65 7.76 -6.94
C VAL A 421 -3.84 8.06 -8.42
N PRO A 422 -3.28 7.28 -9.38
CA PRO A 422 -3.51 7.52 -10.81
C PRO A 422 -4.98 7.37 -11.21
N LEU A 423 -5.73 6.46 -10.58
CA LEU A 423 -7.18 6.33 -10.78
C LEU A 423 -7.92 7.62 -10.38
N LYS A 424 -7.69 8.15 -9.16
CA LYS A 424 -8.30 9.40 -8.71
C LYS A 424 -7.93 10.59 -9.61
N LYS A 425 -6.70 10.62 -10.10
CA LYS A 425 -6.23 11.64 -11.07
C LYS A 425 -7.02 11.59 -12.36
N SER A 426 -7.24 10.39 -12.90
CA SER A 426 -8.00 10.20 -14.14
C SER A 426 -9.46 10.61 -13.98
N ILE A 427 -10.12 10.20 -12.89
CA ILE A 427 -11.50 10.60 -12.56
C ILE A 427 -11.60 12.13 -12.46
N ARG A 428 -10.68 12.79 -11.78
CA ARG A 428 -10.65 14.26 -11.70
C ARG A 428 -10.48 14.95 -13.06
N ASN A 429 -9.87 14.25 -14.01
CA ASN A 429 -9.71 14.73 -15.40
C ASN A 429 -10.92 14.38 -16.29
N GLY A 430 -11.97 13.80 -15.75
CA GLY A 430 -13.24 13.54 -16.44
C GLY A 430 -13.46 12.11 -16.89
N SER A 431 -12.69 11.14 -16.39
CA SER A 431 -12.94 9.72 -16.65
C SER A 431 -14.12 9.20 -15.83
N ASP A 432 -14.89 8.27 -16.40
CA ASP A 432 -16.04 7.65 -15.76
C ASP A 432 -15.60 6.54 -14.81
N LEU A 433 -16.32 6.40 -13.69
CA LEU A 433 -16.12 5.36 -12.70
C LEU A 433 -17.43 4.65 -12.39
N VAL A 434 -17.50 3.37 -12.65
CA VAL A 434 -18.54 2.46 -12.15
C VAL A 434 -17.98 1.67 -10.97
N VAL A 435 -18.70 1.65 -9.85
CA VAL A 435 -18.34 0.86 -8.66
C VAL A 435 -19.42 -0.17 -8.39
N ILE A 436 -19.05 -1.43 -8.30
CA ILE A 436 -19.90 -2.54 -7.85
C ILE A 436 -19.38 -2.98 -6.49
N ASP A 437 -19.97 -2.50 -5.44
CA ASP A 437 -19.63 -2.86 -4.07
C ASP A 437 -20.83 -2.63 -3.14
N SER A 438 -21.11 -3.60 -2.28
CA SER A 438 -22.16 -3.50 -1.28
C SER A 438 -21.83 -2.53 -0.15
N ARG A 439 -20.61 -2.04 -0.09
CA ARG A 439 -20.10 -1.11 0.92
C ARG A 439 -19.96 0.30 0.34
N GLN A 440 -20.21 1.30 1.16
CA GLN A 440 -19.84 2.66 0.83
C GLN A 440 -18.33 2.83 1.07
N THR A 441 -17.56 3.07 -0.01
CA THR A 441 -16.13 3.34 0.04
C THR A 441 -15.83 4.78 -0.36
N GLU A 442 -14.57 5.22 -0.26
CA GLU A 442 -14.20 6.55 -0.77
C GLU A 442 -14.51 6.67 -2.27
N LEU A 443 -14.27 5.61 -3.04
CA LEU A 443 -14.50 5.62 -4.48
C LEU A 443 -15.98 5.73 -4.85
N THR A 444 -16.90 5.24 -4.04
CA THR A 444 -18.33 5.36 -4.31
C THR A 444 -18.79 6.83 -4.34
N ARG A 445 -18.12 7.72 -3.63
CA ARG A 445 -18.38 9.18 -3.67
C ARG A 445 -17.88 9.84 -4.93
N LEU A 446 -16.91 9.23 -5.60
CA LEU A 446 -16.31 9.70 -6.85
C LEU A 446 -16.94 9.03 -8.06
N ALA A 447 -17.78 8.01 -7.85
CA ALA A 447 -18.36 7.21 -8.91
C ALA A 447 -19.36 8.00 -9.77
N THR A 448 -19.26 7.82 -11.09
CA THR A 448 -20.30 8.22 -12.04
C THR A 448 -21.59 7.40 -11.78
N LEU A 449 -21.40 6.10 -11.43
CA LEU A 449 -22.48 5.20 -11.06
C LEU A 449 -22.00 4.23 -9.96
N TRP A 450 -22.71 4.19 -8.85
CA TRP A 450 -22.49 3.20 -7.81
C TRP A 450 -23.63 2.19 -7.79
N LEU A 451 -23.33 0.96 -8.13
CA LEU A 451 -24.20 -0.19 -7.99
C LEU A 451 -23.94 -0.82 -6.62
N ASN A 452 -24.91 -0.75 -5.74
CA ASN A 452 -24.85 -1.28 -4.38
C ASN A 452 -25.64 -2.58 -4.28
N PRO A 453 -25.10 -3.73 -4.78
CA PRO A 453 -25.87 -4.97 -4.82
C PRO A 453 -26.02 -5.58 -3.43
N LYS A 454 -27.05 -6.42 -3.30
CA LYS A 454 -27.12 -7.31 -2.17
C LYS A 454 -25.90 -8.24 -2.17
N PRO A 455 -25.15 -8.37 -1.03
CA PRO A 455 -23.97 -9.22 -0.97
C PRO A 455 -24.22 -10.65 -1.47
N GLY A 456 -23.30 -11.18 -2.27
CA GLY A 456 -23.41 -12.50 -2.90
C GLY A 456 -24.14 -12.50 -4.24
N THR A 457 -24.56 -11.34 -4.75
CA THR A 457 -25.19 -11.21 -6.08
C THR A 457 -24.29 -10.51 -7.11
N GLU A 458 -23.04 -10.24 -6.76
CA GLU A 458 -22.08 -9.51 -7.60
C GLU A 458 -21.84 -10.22 -8.94
N VAL A 459 -21.69 -11.55 -8.93
CA VAL A 459 -21.50 -12.36 -10.14
C VAL A 459 -22.69 -12.23 -11.07
N LEU A 460 -23.92 -12.35 -10.53
CA LEU A 460 -25.14 -12.18 -11.29
C LEU A 460 -25.25 -10.80 -11.92
N LEU A 461 -24.89 -9.77 -11.16
CA LEU A 461 -24.92 -8.39 -11.62
C LEU A 461 -23.94 -8.15 -12.77
N VAL A 462 -22.69 -8.66 -12.67
CA VAL A 462 -21.73 -8.58 -13.77
C VAL A 462 -22.20 -9.36 -15.00
N SER A 463 -22.83 -10.54 -14.81
CA SER A 463 -23.43 -11.29 -15.89
C SER A 463 -24.59 -10.54 -16.56
N ALA A 464 -25.42 -9.84 -15.78
CA ALA A 464 -26.50 -8.99 -16.32
C ALA A 464 -25.96 -7.82 -17.15
N ILE A 465 -24.88 -7.19 -16.69
CA ILE A 465 -24.19 -6.14 -17.44
C ILE A 465 -23.67 -6.69 -18.78
N SER A 466 -22.98 -7.85 -18.75
CA SER A 466 -22.50 -8.55 -19.95
C SER A 466 -23.65 -8.92 -20.88
N ARG A 467 -24.81 -9.31 -20.32
CA ARG A 467 -26.01 -9.61 -21.10
C ARG A 467 -26.53 -8.35 -21.81
N VAL A 468 -26.61 -7.21 -21.12
CA VAL A 468 -27.05 -5.94 -21.72
C VAL A 468 -26.11 -5.50 -22.84
N ILE A 469 -24.78 -5.64 -22.65
CA ILE A 469 -23.78 -5.36 -23.69
C ILE A 469 -24.08 -6.12 -24.98
N ILE A 470 -24.44 -7.42 -24.88
CA ILE A 470 -24.79 -8.26 -26.02
C ILE A 470 -26.15 -7.89 -26.59
N ASP A 471 -27.17 -7.66 -25.75
CA ASP A 471 -28.54 -7.32 -26.20
C ASP A 471 -28.58 -6.00 -26.96
N GLU A 472 -27.81 -5.00 -26.50
CA GLU A 472 -27.75 -3.68 -27.11
C GLU A 472 -26.65 -3.60 -28.20
N SER A 473 -25.96 -4.71 -28.49
CA SER A 473 -24.86 -4.77 -29.49
C SER A 473 -23.76 -3.74 -29.24
N LEU A 474 -23.35 -3.61 -27.96
CA LEU A 474 -22.32 -2.69 -27.51
C LEU A 474 -20.92 -3.31 -27.44
N GLU A 475 -20.81 -4.61 -27.71
CA GLU A 475 -19.52 -5.31 -27.68
C GLU A 475 -18.54 -4.82 -28.74
N ASN A 476 -17.25 -4.80 -28.44
CA ASN A 476 -16.18 -4.43 -29.36
C ASN A 476 -15.91 -5.58 -30.37
N GLN A 477 -16.61 -5.55 -31.50
CA GLN A 477 -16.55 -6.59 -32.53
C GLN A 477 -15.13 -6.77 -33.09
N ASP A 478 -14.40 -5.68 -33.35
CA ASP A 478 -13.05 -5.74 -33.91
C ASP A 478 -12.08 -6.43 -32.95
N PHE A 479 -12.18 -6.12 -31.65
CA PHE A 479 -11.38 -6.76 -30.62
C PHE A 479 -11.71 -8.26 -30.52
N ILE A 480 -13.00 -8.60 -30.51
CA ILE A 480 -13.49 -9.98 -30.38
C ILE A 480 -13.01 -10.83 -31.56
N ILE A 481 -13.20 -10.37 -32.80
CA ILE A 481 -12.82 -11.11 -34.01
C ILE A 481 -11.32 -11.43 -34.00
N ASN A 482 -10.51 -10.48 -33.59
CA ASN A 482 -9.07 -10.62 -33.65
C ASN A 482 -8.47 -11.39 -32.45
N ASN A 483 -9.09 -11.29 -31.24
CA ASN A 483 -8.44 -11.71 -29.99
C ASN A 483 -9.21 -12.72 -29.17
N VAL A 484 -10.51 -13.00 -29.47
CA VAL A 484 -11.37 -13.80 -28.59
C VAL A 484 -11.96 -15.01 -29.32
N ASN A 485 -12.01 -16.15 -28.62
CA ASN A 485 -12.70 -17.35 -29.05
C ASN A 485 -13.93 -17.63 -28.17
N GLY A 486 -14.89 -18.39 -28.66
CA GLY A 486 -16.02 -18.88 -27.86
C GLY A 486 -17.17 -17.91 -27.69
N ILE A 487 -17.21 -16.81 -28.46
CA ILE A 487 -18.25 -15.79 -28.34
C ILE A 487 -19.67 -16.36 -28.57
N GLU A 488 -19.87 -17.26 -29.54
CA GLU A 488 -21.18 -17.81 -29.84
C GLU A 488 -21.70 -18.72 -28.71
N ASP A 489 -20.80 -19.48 -28.08
CA ASP A 489 -21.14 -20.33 -26.95
C ASP A 489 -21.46 -19.47 -25.72
N TYR A 490 -20.68 -18.42 -25.50
CA TYR A 490 -20.93 -17.47 -24.43
C TYR A 490 -22.26 -16.74 -24.64
N LYS A 491 -22.56 -16.23 -25.84
CA LYS A 491 -23.83 -15.60 -26.16
C LYS A 491 -25.02 -16.53 -25.86
N ARG A 492 -24.95 -17.81 -26.22
CA ARG A 492 -26.02 -18.79 -25.90
C ARG A 492 -26.21 -19.00 -24.40
N ASN A 493 -25.12 -18.96 -23.63
CA ASN A 493 -25.18 -19.19 -22.19
C ASN A 493 -25.60 -17.96 -21.40
N ILE A 494 -25.21 -16.76 -21.81
CA ILE A 494 -25.55 -15.52 -21.12
C ILE A 494 -27.05 -15.23 -21.16
N TRP A 495 -27.79 -15.77 -22.15
CA TRP A 495 -29.25 -15.66 -22.28
C TRP A 495 -30.03 -16.21 -21.09
N LYS A 496 -29.45 -17.05 -20.25
CA LYS A 496 -30.09 -17.55 -19.02
C LYS A 496 -30.25 -16.44 -17.98
N TYR A 497 -29.44 -15.40 -18.04
CA TYR A 497 -29.41 -14.33 -17.06
C TYR A 497 -30.42 -13.24 -17.48
N ASP A 498 -31.63 -13.35 -16.98
CA ASP A 498 -32.67 -12.35 -17.20
C ASP A 498 -32.39 -11.09 -16.36
N VAL A 499 -32.27 -9.93 -17.04
CA VAL A 499 -31.89 -8.66 -16.40
C VAL A 499 -32.91 -8.22 -15.36
N SER A 500 -34.22 -8.41 -15.63
CA SER A 500 -35.30 -8.03 -14.71
C SER A 500 -35.26 -8.90 -13.45
N GLN A 501 -35.05 -10.21 -13.61
CA GLN A 501 -34.92 -11.13 -12.47
C GLN A 501 -33.67 -10.80 -11.62
N ILE A 502 -32.56 -10.48 -12.27
CA ILE A 502 -31.32 -10.11 -11.54
C ILE A 502 -31.49 -8.76 -10.85
N SER A 503 -32.19 -7.81 -11.45
CA SER A 503 -32.56 -6.55 -10.82
C SER A 503 -33.28 -6.79 -9.47
N GLU A 504 -34.25 -7.68 -9.43
CA GLU A 504 -34.95 -8.03 -8.19
C GLU A 504 -34.02 -8.73 -7.16
N LEU A 505 -33.19 -9.67 -7.62
CA LEU A 505 -32.28 -10.43 -6.74
C LEU A 505 -31.19 -9.56 -6.14
N SER A 506 -30.61 -8.69 -6.94
CA SER A 506 -29.51 -7.80 -6.52
C SER A 506 -29.98 -6.52 -5.84
N ASN A 507 -31.26 -6.20 -5.93
CA ASN A 507 -31.87 -4.93 -5.51
C ASN A 507 -31.26 -3.71 -6.23
N ILE A 508 -30.88 -3.88 -7.48
CA ILE A 508 -30.36 -2.82 -8.35
C ILE A 508 -31.39 -2.54 -9.46
N PRO A 509 -31.83 -1.29 -9.68
CA PRO A 509 -32.73 -0.95 -10.75
C PRO A 509 -32.22 -1.41 -12.13
N GLU A 510 -33.09 -1.96 -12.95
CA GLU A 510 -32.72 -2.44 -14.31
C GLU A 510 -32.07 -1.32 -15.14
N GLU A 511 -32.55 -0.07 -15.03
CA GLU A 511 -31.96 1.06 -15.75
C GLU A 511 -30.54 1.38 -15.32
N ASP A 512 -30.19 1.14 -14.04
CA ASP A 512 -28.83 1.32 -13.56
C ASP A 512 -27.89 0.22 -14.12
N ILE A 513 -28.39 -1.01 -14.25
CA ILE A 513 -27.66 -2.12 -14.91
C ILE A 513 -27.40 -1.76 -16.39
N ARG A 514 -28.39 -1.25 -17.10
CA ARG A 514 -28.25 -0.80 -18.49
C ARG A 514 -27.32 0.40 -18.61
N SER A 515 -27.41 1.35 -17.69
CA SER A 515 -26.53 2.51 -17.64
C SER A 515 -25.09 2.11 -17.43
N ALA A 516 -24.81 1.14 -16.52
CA ALA A 516 -23.49 0.59 -16.33
C ALA A 516 -22.92 -0.01 -17.62
N ALA A 517 -23.69 -0.82 -18.32
CA ALA A 517 -23.28 -1.42 -19.60
C ALA A 517 -22.87 -0.36 -20.64
N ARG A 518 -23.67 0.69 -20.78
CA ARG A 518 -23.42 1.80 -21.72
C ARG A 518 -22.18 2.62 -21.32
N ILE A 519 -21.99 2.92 -20.02
CA ILE A 519 -20.80 3.63 -19.51
C ILE A 519 -19.54 2.82 -19.79
N LEU A 520 -19.55 1.52 -19.48
CA LEU A 520 -18.40 0.65 -19.62
C LEU A 520 -17.97 0.42 -21.08
N THR A 521 -18.87 0.62 -22.03
CA THR A 521 -18.60 0.44 -23.47
C THR A 521 -18.44 1.74 -24.23
N GLN A 522 -18.58 2.89 -23.56
CA GLN A 522 -18.51 4.20 -24.21
C GLN A 522 -17.13 4.56 -24.76
N ASN A 523 -16.09 4.04 -24.18
CA ASN A 523 -14.70 4.34 -24.54
C ASN A 523 -13.89 3.05 -24.75
N ASP A 524 -12.86 3.10 -25.60
CA ASP A 524 -12.00 1.92 -25.88
C ASP A 524 -10.95 1.65 -24.79
N SER A 525 -10.87 2.47 -23.75
CA SER A 525 -9.90 2.31 -22.65
C SER A 525 -10.59 2.04 -21.30
N LEU A 526 -10.96 0.77 -21.10
CA LEU A 526 -11.52 0.28 -19.84
C LEU A 526 -10.42 -0.30 -18.94
N SER A 527 -10.33 0.17 -17.70
CA SER A 527 -9.55 -0.46 -16.64
C SER A 527 -10.45 -1.04 -15.56
N ILE A 528 -10.25 -2.31 -15.24
CA ILE A 528 -10.99 -3.01 -14.19
C ILE A 528 -10.08 -3.28 -13.00
N LEU A 529 -10.50 -2.87 -11.81
CA LEU A 529 -9.87 -3.21 -10.55
C LEU A 529 -10.78 -4.22 -9.84
N LEU A 530 -10.30 -5.43 -9.67
CA LEU A 530 -11.09 -6.55 -9.13
C LEU A 530 -10.54 -7.02 -7.79
N GLY A 531 -11.38 -6.96 -6.75
CA GLY A 531 -11.16 -7.60 -5.46
C GLY A 531 -12.14 -8.76 -5.27
N ASN A 532 -11.75 -9.75 -4.49
CA ASN A 532 -12.60 -10.89 -4.17
C ASN A 532 -12.44 -11.35 -2.71
N ASP A 533 -12.03 -10.42 -1.85
CA ASP A 533 -11.64 -10.66 -0.47
C ASP A 533 -12.72 -11.24 0.43
N ASN A 534 -13.96 -10.96 0.11
CA ASN A 534 -15.12 -11.26 0.95
C ASN A 534 -15.94 -12.44 0.41
N LEU A 535 -15.48 -13.06 -0.68
CA LEU A 535 -16.17 -14.17 -1.34
C LEU A 535 -15.57 -15.53 -0.93
N ASP A 536 -16.36 -16.59 -1.00
CA ASP A 536 -15.82 -17.92 -0.97
C ASP A 536 -15.05 -18.26 -2.28
N ASP A 537 -14.29 -19.37 -2.31
CA ASP A 537 -13.45 -19.72 -3.45
C ASP A 537 -14.24 -19.91 -4.74
N LYS A 538 -15.45 -20.44 -4.66
CA LYS A 538 -16.29 -20.70 -5.83
C LYS A 538 -16.86 -19.41 -6.41
N ASP A 539 -17.35 -18.53 -5.55
CA ASP A 539 -17.89 -17.25 -5.97
C ASP A 539 -16.75 -16.33 -6.45
N ALA A 540 -15.59 -16.38 -5.82
CA ALA A 540 -14.38 -15.68 -6.26
C ALA A 540 -13.93 -16.16 -7.67
N TYR A 541 -13.98 -17.48 -7.93
CA TYR A 541 -13.68 -18.06 -9.23
C TYR A 541 -14.69 -17.60 -10.30
N ASN A 542 -15.99 -17.67 -10.01
CA ASN A 542 -17.04 -17.25 -10.92
C ASN A 542 -16.97 -15.76 -11.22
N LEU A 543 -16.80 -14.91 -10.20
CA LEU A 543 -16.67 -13.47 -10.37
C LEU A 543 -15.45 -13.11 -11.22
N SER A 544 -14.30 -13.74 -10.95
CA SER A 544 -13.08 -13.50 -11.69
C SER A 544 -13.25 -13.84 -13.19
N ASN A 545 -13.87 -14.97 -13.49
CA ASN A 545 -14.15 -15.37 -14.87
C ASN A 545 -15.13 -14.42 -15.56
N GLU A 546 -16.20 -14.01 -14.87
CA GLU A 546 -17.23 -13.16 -15.47
C GLU A 546 -16.72 -11.75 -15.71
N VAL A 547 -15.92 -11.20 -14.79
CA VAL A 547 -15.26 -9.90 -14.98
C VAL A 547 -14.27 -9.93 -16.14
N ILE A 548 -13.53 -11.04 -16.31
CA ILE A 548 -12.65 -11.22 -17.48
C ILE A 548 -13.48 -11.32 -18.76
N ASN A 549 -14.60 -12.04 -18.75
CA ASN A 549 -15.51 -12.10 -19.90
C ASN A 549 -16.01 -10.71 -20.29
N LEU A 550 -16.44 -9.89 -19.30
CA LEU A 550 -16.86 -8.52 -19.53
C LEU A 550 -15.73 -7.68 -20.15
N LEU A 551 -14.51 -7.78 -19.63
CA LEU A 551 -13.34 -7.10 -20.21
C LEU A 551 -13.07 -7.53 -21.66
N LEU A 552 -13.26 -8.80 -21.97
CA LEU A 552 -13.09 -9.32 -23.34
C LEU A 552 -14.22 -8.87 -24.29
N LEU A 553 -15.42 -8.68 -23.80
CA LEU A 553 -16.54 -8.14 -24.59
C LEU A 553 -16.36 -6.67 -24.92
N THR A 554 -15.92 -5.87 -23.94
CA THR A 554 -15.70 -4.44 -24.14
C THR A 554 -14.44 -4.16 -24.95
N GLY A 555 -13.48 -5.10 -24.94
CA GLY A 555 -12.15 -4.87 -25.46
C GLY A 555 -11.34 -3.91 -24.57
N PHE A 556 -10.04 -3.88 -24.74
CA PHE A 556 -9.17 -2.91 -24.08
C PHE A 556 -7.91 -2.66 -24.91
N ASP A 557 -7.40 -1.43 -24.86
CA ASP A 557 -6.08 -1.14 -25.39
C ASP A 557 -5.02 -1.61 -24.40
N GLN A 558 -4.03 -2.34 -24.90
CA GLN A 558 -2.95 -2.90 -24.07
C GLN A 558 -2.09 -1.81 -23.38
N ASN A 559 -2.17 -0.55 -23.82
CA ASN A 559 -1.41 0.57 -23.25
C ASN A 559 -2.25 1.42 -22.28
N GLU A 560 -3.58 1.41 -22.43
CA GLU A 560 -4.47 2.37 -21.75
C GLU A 560 -5.55 1.72 -20.87
N GLY A 561 -5.73 0.40 -20.95
CA GLY A 561 -6.76 -0.33 -20.21
C GLY A 561 -6.28 -1.68 -19.67
N GLY A 562 -7.15 -2.43 -19.02
CA GLY A 562 -6.87 -3.80 -18.61
C GLY A 562 -7.35 -4.18 -17.20
N LEU A 563 -6.80 -5.26 -16.67
CA LEU A 563 -7.19 -5.83 -15.38
C LEU A 563 -6.10 -5.65 -14.33
N TYR A 564 -6.49 -5.13 -13.17
CA TYR A 564 -5.65 -4.90 -12.00
C TYR A 564 -6.20 -5.71 -10.83
N PRO A 565 -5.58 -6.85 -10.47
CA PRO A 565 -6.06 -7.68 -9.38
C PRO A 565 -5.72 -7.04 -8.03
N LEU A 566 -6.71 -6.89 -7.18
CA LEU A 566 -6.53 -6.41 -5.81
C LEU A 566 -6.34 -7.63 -4.90
N TYR A 567 -5.09 -7.91 -4.55
CA TYR A 567 -4.71 -9.01 -3.64
C TYR A 567 -3.80 -8.51 -2.53
N THR A 568 -3.54 -9.33 -1.53
CA THR A 568 -2.64 -9.00 -0.42
C THR A 568 -1.31 -9.72 -0.53
N GLY A 569 -0.34 -9.26 0.27
CA GLY A 569 1.01 -9.82 0.30
C GLY A 569 1.94 -9.15 -0.71
N ALA A 570 3.03 -8.60 -0.22
CA ALA A 570 3.97 -7.85 -1.05
C ALA A 570 4.60 -8.70 -2.16
N ASN A 571 4.82 -9.99 -1.89
CA ASN A 571 5.46 -10.93 -2.81
C ASN A 571 4.60 -12.17 -3.13
N THR A 572 3.28 -12.06 -3.05
CA THR A 572 2.37 -13.17 -3.40
C THR A 572 2.59 -13.66 -4.82
N LEU A 573 2.82 -12.73 -5.75
CA LEU A 573 3.11 -13.08 -7.14
C LEU A 573 4.47 -13.77 -7.30
N GLY A 574 5.48 -13.33 -6.55
CA GLY A 574 6.78 -14.00 -6.51
C GLY A 574 6.68 -15.40 -5.92
N ALA A 575 5.96 -15.58 -4.81
CA ALA A 575 5.70 -16.89 -4.23
C ALA A 575 5.02 -17.84 -5.24
N ARG A 576 4.01 -17.33 -5.96
CA ARG A 576 3.34 -18.09 -7.02
C ARG A 576 4.32 -18.50 -8.12
N ASN A 577 5.12 -17.59 -8.63
CA ASN A 577 6.11 -17.85 -9.67
C ASN A 577 7.17 -18.88 -9.24
N MET A 578 7.44 -19.01 -7.94
CA MET A 578 8.33 -20.03 -7.36
C MET A 578 7.64 -21.37 -7.10
N GLY A 579 6.35 -21.49 -7.43
CA GLY A 579 5.57 -22.73 -7.29
C GLY A 579 5.18 -23.04 -5.84
N ILE A 580 4.98 -22.02 -5.02
CA ILE A 580 4.48 -22.14 -3.63
C ILE A 580 2.97 -22.39 -3.61
N ILE A 581 2.25 -21.88 -4.60
CA ILE A 581 0.79 -21.92 -4.63
C ILE A 581 0.32 -23.16 -5.42
N PRO A 582 -0.63 -23.93 -4.89
CA PRO A 582 -1.16 -25.12 -5.57
C PRO A 582 -1.86 -24.78 -6.90
N ASN A 583 -1.87 -25.72 -7.83
CA ASN A 583 -2.59 -25.60 -9.10
C ASN A 583 -4.11 -25.47 -8.89
N VAL A 584 -4.78 -24.91 -9.91
CA VAL A 584 -6.21 -24.55 -9.94
C VAL A 584 -7.16 -25.72 -9.56
N ASP A 585 -6.75 -26.96 -9.74
CA ASP A 585 -7.56 -28.14 -9.40
C ASP A 585 -7.70 -28.40 -7.89
N ASN A 586 -6.92 -27.72 -7.05
CA ASN A 586 -6.96 -27.83 -5.59
C ASN A 586 -7.08 -26.43 -4.97
N PHE A 587 -8.28 -25.86 -5.04
CA PHE A 587 -8.60 -24.64 -4.32
C PHE A 587 -8.30 -24.83 -2.85
N SER A 588 -7.26 -24.18 -2.32
CA SER A 588 -7.23 -23.80 -0.92
C SER A 588 -6.18 -24.37 0.04
N ILE A 589 -5.81 -23.53 0.98
CA ILE A 589 -5.38 -23.82 2.37
C ILE A 589 -6.31 -24.85 3.04
N ASN A 590 -7.60 -24.85 2.74
CA ASN A 590 -8.52 -25.87 3.16
C ASN A 590 -7.91 -27.27 2.94
N ASN A 591 -7.11 -27.47 1.92
CA ASN A 591 -6.44 -28.76 1.68
C ASN A 591 -5.40 -29.09 2.78
N ILE A 592 -4.52 -28.14 3.17
CA ILE A 592 -3.58 -28.38 4.30
C ILE A 592 -4.34 -28.52 5.60
N SER A 593 -5.34 -27.67 5.85
CA SER A 593 -6.18 -27.73 7.05
C SER A 593 -6.99 -29.01 7.14
N GLU A 594 -7.62 -29.43 6.04
CA GLU A 594 -8.34 -30.71 5.96
C GLU A 594 -7.41 -31.89 6.21
N LYS A 595 -6.21 -31.89 5.62
CA LYS A 595 -5.21 -32.92 5.84
C LYS A 595 -4.71 -32.96 7.28
N ILE A 596 -4.55 -31.81 7.95
CA ILE A 596 -4.24 -31.75 9.39
C ILE A 596 -5.41 -32.30 10.19
N ASN A 597 -6.65 -31.90 9.87
CA ASN A 597 -7.84 -32.37 10.57
C ASN A 597 -8.09 -33.87 10.41
N ASN A 598 -7.73 -34.43 9.28
CA ASN A 598 -7.80 -35.86 8.99
C ASN A 598 -6.62 -36.66 9.58
N GLY A 599 -5.58 -36.00 10.04
CA GLY A 599 -4.35 -36.65 10.55
C GLY A 599 -3.36 -37.06 9.46
N ASP A 600 -3.57 -36.64 8.21
CA ASP A 600 -2.67 -36.90 7.08
C ASP A 600 -1.38 -36.09 7.19
N ILE A 601 -1.46 -34.83 7.65
CA ILE A 601 -0.31 -33.99 7.97
C ILE A 601 -0.08 -34.02 9.48
N LYS A 602 1.11 -34.46 9.87
CA LYS A 602 1.57 -34.57 11.26
C LYS A 602 2.59 -33.52 11.65
N VAL A 603 3.33 -33.01 10.67
CA VAL A 603 4.37 -32.00 10.82
C VAL A 603 4.02 -30.76 10.03
N LEU A 604 4.07 -29.58 10.67
CA LEU A 604 3.84 -28.32 10.00
C LEU A 604 5.01 -27.36 10.25
N LEU A 605 5.49 -26.75 9.18
CA LEU A 605 6.49 -25.69 9.19
C LEU A 605 5.81 -24.38 8.79
N ILE A 606 5.80 -23.38 9.68
CA ILE A 606 5.18 -22.06 9.42
C ILE A 606 6.27 -20.98 9.41
N PHE A 607 6.38 -20.24 8.31
CA PHE A 607 7.16 -19.02 8.20
C PHE A 607 6.22 -17.84 8.38
N ALA A 608 6.14 -17.31 9.61
CA ALA A 608 5.01 -16.53 10.11
C ALA A 608 5.16 -14.99 9.98
N ASP A 609 6.18 -14.47 9.29
CA ASP A 609 6.31 -13.02 9.12
C ASP A 609 5.12 -12.47 8.30
N GLY A 610 4.32 -11.59 8.92
CA GLY A 610 3.14 -10.99 8.31
C GLY A 610 1.95 -11.95 8.12
N ILE A 611 1.98 -13.15 8.68
CA ILE A 611 0.80 -14.03 8.74
C ILE A 611 0.02 -13.71 10.02
N PRO A 612 -1.30 -13.44 9.92
CA PRO A 612 -2.16 -13.25 11.07
C PRO A 612 -2.16 -14.47 11.99
N SER A 613 -1.97 -14.25 13.28
CA SER A 613 -1.86 -15.33 14.26
C SER A 613 -3.05 -15.43 15.24
N THR A 614 -3.97 -14.49 15.18
CA THR A 614 -5.11 -14.42 16.12
C THR A 614 -6.46 -14.52 15.45
N LYS A 615 -6.57 -14.08 14.21
CA LYS A 615 -7.79 -14.15 13.39
C LYS A 615 -7.37 -14.21 11.92
N GLY A 616 -8.16 -14.87 11.10
CA GLY A 616 -7.92 -14.92 9.66
C GLY A 616 -7.93 -16.33 9.09
N PRO A 617 -7.93 -16.48 7.76
CA PRO A 617 -8.15 -17.76 7.10
C PRO A 617 -7.23 -18.89 7.58
N LEU A 618 -5.95 -18.58 7.81
CA LEU A 618 -5.01 -19.58 8.30
C LEU A 618 -5.30 -19.99 9.74
N TYR A 619 -5.51 -19.02 10.63
CA TYR A 619 -5.82 -19.27 12.02
C TYR A 619 -7.16 -20.03 12.19
N ASP A 620 -8.19 -19.55 11.48
CA ASP A 620 -9.52 -20.15 11.52
C ASP A 620 -9.54 -21.57 10.90
N SER A 621 -8.70 -21.81 9.89
CA SER A 621 -8.58 -23.10 9.23
C SER A 621 -7.79 -24.13 10.04
N ILE A 622 -6.74 -23.68 10.75
CA ILE A 622 -5.88 -24.54 11.59
C ILE A 622 -6.33 -24.43 13.06
N SER A 623 -7.63 -24.53 13.28
CA SER A 623 -8.24 -24.36 14.61
C SER A 623 -7.75 -25.39 15.63
N ASP A 624 -7.17 -26.50 15.21
CA ASP A 624 -6.72 -27.57 16.10
C ASP A 624 -5.26 -27.99 15.82
N LEU A 625 -4.32 -27.09 16.13
CA LEU A 625 -2.88 -27.37 16.09
C LEU A 625 -2.46 -28.50 17.05
N SER A 626 -3.34 -28.90 17.99
CA SER A 626 -3.09 -30.02 18.90
C SER A 626 -3.06 -31.40 18.21
N LYS A 627 -3.57 -31.47 16.97
CA LYS A 627 -3.51 -32.70 16.15
C LYS A 627 -2.14 -32.92 15.52
N LEU A 628 -1.29 -31.89 15.48
CA LEU A 628 0.06 -32.01 14.96
C LEU A 628 0.97 -32.69 15.99
N GLU A 629 1.79 -33.61 15.52
CA GLU A 629 2.85 -34.22 16.31
C GLU A 629 4.04 -33.25 16.47
N PHE A 630 4.28 -32.41 15.46
CA PHE A 630 5.36 -31.43 15.50
C PHE A 630 4.99 -30.14 14.76
N LEU A 631 5.18 -29.01 15.44
CA LEU A 631 5.01 -27.66 14.88
C LEU A 631 6.31 -26.87 15.00
N PHE A 632 6.84 -26.42 13.87
CA PHE A 632 7.92 -25.45 13.76
C PHE A 632 7.38 -24.10 13.32
N VAL A 633 7.82 -23.03 13.98
CA VAL A 633 7.44 -21.67 13.62
C VAL A 633 8.68 -20.78 13.51
N SER A 634 8.89 -20.16 12.34
CA SER A 634 9.86 -19.10 12.14
C SER A 634 9.14 -17.74 12.15
N SER A 635 9.48 -16.88 13.11
CA SER A 635 8.78 -15.60 13.30
C SER A 635 9.71 -14.53 13.86
N PRO A 636 9.53 -13.26 13.48
CA PRO A 636 10.24 -12.16 14.13
C PRO A 636 9.70 -11.83 15.52
N PHE A 637 8.46 -12.23 15.85
CA PHE A 637 7.77 -11.90 17.08
C PHE A 637 7.12 -13.13 17.73
N ASP A 638 6.86 -13.03 19.03
CA ASP A 638 5.99 -13.97 19.73
C ASP A 638 4.55 -13.77 19.29
N ASN A 639 3.87 -14.87 18.94
CA ASN A 639 2.50 -14.87 18.46
C ASN A 639 1.76 -16.15 18.90
N SER A 640 0.51 -16.34 18.49
CA SER A 640 -0.29 -17.51 18.86
C SER A 640 0.33 -18.83 18.40
N PHE A 641 0.95 -18.86 17.23
CA PHE A 641 1.64 -20.06 16.73
C PHE A 641 2.90 -20.37 17.53
N THR A 642 3.72 -19.36 17.86
CA THR A 642 4.94 -19.57 18.67
C THR A 642 4.64 -20.08 20.07
N LYS A 643 3.48 -19.69 20.63
CA LYS A 643 3.05 -20.13 21.97
C LYS A 643 2.79 -21.64 22.06
N VAL A 644 2.40 -22.28 20.97
CA VAL A 644 2.09 -23.72 20.92
C VAL A 644 3.15 -24.53 20.17
N ALA A 645 4.06 -23.89 19.46
CA ALA A 645 5.11 -24.53 18.67
C ALA A 645 6.06 -25.39 19.53
N ASN A 646 6.54 -26.51 18.97
CA ASN A 646 7.60 -27.34 19.52
C ASN A 646 8.97 -26.65 19.39
N VAL A 647 9.18 -25.97 18.25
CA VAL A 647 10.41 -25.25 17.96
C VAL A 647 10.08 -23.90 17.37
N VAL A 648 10.73 -22.85 17.88
CA VAL A 648 10.59 -21.46 17.40
C VAL A 648 11.94 -20.94 16.93
N SER A 649 12.02 -20.49 15.69
CA SER A 649 13.19 -19.79 15.16
C SER A 649 12.92 -18.28 15.14
N ALA A 650 13.87 -17.50 15.67
CA ALA A 650 13.86 -16.05 15.51
C ALA A 650 14.26 -15.70 14.08
N SER A 651 13.36 -15.10 13.30
CA SER A 651 13.62 -14.72 11.90
C SER A 651 14.18 -13.32 11.76
N THR A 652 14.85 -13.09 10.63
CA THR A 652 15.19 -11.76 10.13
C THR A 652 13.94 -10.98 9.69
N THR A 653 14.10 -9.69 9.47
CA THR A 653 13.07 -8.77 8.94
C THR A 653 13.57 -8.10 7.66
N TYR A 654 12.67 -7.43 6.94
CA TYR A 654 12.97 -6.81 5.63
C TYR A 654 14.19 -5.90 5.61
N ASP A 655 14.53 -5.24 6.73
CA ASP A 655 15.67 -4.32 6.85
C ASP A 655 17.01 -5.00 7.12
N GLU A 656 17.01 -6.33 7.22
CA GLU A 656 18.19 -7.18 7.48
C GLU A 656 18.52 -8.13 6.31
N GLU A 657 17.83 -7.98 5.17
CA GLU A 657 17.98 -8.88 4.04
C GLU A 657 18.19 -8.14 2.72
N ASN A 658 19.16 -8.62 1.93
CA ASN A 658 19.32 -8.25 0.53
C ASN A 658 18.70 -9.34 -0.33
N ALA A 659 17.62 -9.00 -1.06
CA ALA A 659 16.82 -9.96 -1.79
C ALA A 659 16.01 -9.26 -2.89
N THR A 660 15.07 -9.98 -3.51
CA THR A 660 14.15 -9.40 -4.49
C THR A 660 12.70 -9.73 -4.15
N ILE A 661 11.77 -8.88 -4.62
CA ILE A 661 10.33 -9.15 -4.60
C ILE A 661 9.72 -8.88 -5.97
N THR A 662 8.58 -9.51 -6.26
CA THR A 662 7.80 -9.33 -7.48
C THR A 662 6.46 -8.69 -7.16
N ASN A 663 6.27 -7.44 -7.60
CA ASN A 663 5.11 -6.64 -7.28
C ASN A 663 3.87 -6.93 -8.15
N LEU A 664 2.78 -6.20 -7.92
CA LEU A 664 1.50 -6.28 -8.63
C LEU A 664 1.64 -6.20 -10.16
N GLU A 665 2.50 -5.32 -10.66
CA GLU A 665 2.73 -5.14 -12.10
C GLU A 665 3.80 -6.10 -12.68
N ARG A 666 4.09 -7.17 -11.95
CA ARG A 666 5.12 -8.18 -12.28
C ARG A 666 6.54 -7.61 -12.34
N ARG A 667 6.79 -6.51 -11.66
CA ARG A 667 8.11 -5.91 -11.58
C ARG A 667 8.93 -6.57 -10.48
N VAL A 668 10.06 -7.14 -10.84
CA VAL A 668 11.07 -7.65 -9.90
C VAL A 668 11.93 -6.50 -9.44
N GLN A 669 11.99 -6.29 -8.14
CA GLN A 669 12.64 -5.13 -7.52
C GLN A 669 13.57 -5.58 -6.39
N SER A 670 14.65 -4.82 -6.15
CA SER A 670 15.61 -5.12 -5.08
C SER A 670 15.13 -4.62 -3.72
N LEU A 671 15.13 -5.52 -2.76
CA LEU A 671 15.05 -5.26 -1.33
C LEU A 671 16.48 -5.13 -0.79
N ASN A 672 16.84 -3.99 -0.19
CA ASN A 672 18.18 -3.73 0.29
C ASN A 672 18.21 -3.58 1.81
N ALA A 673 19.08 -4.33 2.48
CA ALA A 673 19.26 -4.31 3.91
C ALA A 673 19.81 -2.97 4.41
N ALA A 674 19.24 -2.46 5.49
CA ALA A 674 19.79 -1.33 6.22
C ALA A 674 20.93 -1.73 7.15
N ARG A 675 20.90 -2.96 7.66
CA ARG A 675 21.80 -3.50 8.66
C ARG A 675 21.90 -5.02 8.57
N ASN A 676 22.88 -5.57 9.30
CA ASN A 676 22.92 -7.00 9.60
C ASN A 676 22.03 -7.33 10.83
N PRO A 677 21.57 -8.57 10.99
CA PRO A 677 20.89 -9.02 12.20
C PRO A 677 21.73 -8.71 13.45
N LYS A 678 21.09 -8.15 14.49
CA LYS A 678 21.81 -7.75 15.72
C LYS A 678 22.00 -8.87 16.73
N PHE A 679 21.18 -9.91 16.63
CA PHE A 679 21.15 -11.03 17.54
C PHE A 679 21.24 -12.35 16.73
N ASP A 680 20.84 -13.46 17.34
CA ASP A 680 20.90 -14.77 16.70
C ASP A 680 19.68 -15.05 15.80
N GLN A 681 19.18 -14.00 15.08
CA GLN A 681 18.14 -14.19 14.07
C GLN A 681 18.71 -14.92 12.86
N ILE A 682 17.88 -15.82 12.31
CA ILE A 682 18.27 -16.67 11.19
C ILE A 682 17.33 -16.36 10.01
N SER A 683 17.90 -16.01 8.85
CA SER A 683 17.09 -15.86 7.65
C SER A 683 16.52 -17.20 7.19
N THR A 684 15.36 -17.20 6.57
CA THR A 684 14.73 -18.39 5.99
C THR A 684 15.71 -19.19 5.14
N THR A 685 16.44 -18.50 4.28
CA THR A 685 17.49 -19.10 3.45
C THR A 685 18.53 -19.84 4.29
N ASN A 686 19.16 -19.18 5.26
CA ASN A 686 20.21 -19.79 6.07
C ASN A 686 19.69 -20.95 6.91
N LEU A 687 18.45 -20.86 7.39
CA LEU A 687 17.80 -21.93 8.12
C LEU A 687 17.67 -23.20 7.27
N LEU A 688 17.10 -23.06 6.07
CA LEU A 688 16.85 -24.21 5.20
C LEU A 688 18.14 -24.82 4.62
N LEU A 689 19.15 -23.99 4.32
CA LEU A 689 20.47 -24.47 3.91
C LEU A 689 21.13 -25.28 5.03
N GLY A 690 21.08 -24.81 6.29
CA GLY A 690 21.65 -25.53 7.43
C GLY A 690 20.93 -26.84 7.74
N ILE A 691 19.60 -26.89 7.60
CA ILE A 691 18.83 -28.13 7.74
C ILE A 691 19.20 -29.11 6.60
N SER A 692 19.29 -28.64 5.37
CA SER A 692 19.60 -29.44 4.18
C SER A 692 21.00 -30.10 4.32
N GLU A 693 21.98 -29.35 4.81
CA GLU A 693 23.33 -29.87 5.08
C GLU A 693 23.31 -31.02 6.11
N ASN A 694 22.58 -30.84 7.21
CA ASN A 694 22.47 -31.87 8.24
C ASN A 694 21.68 -33.11 7.77
N MET A 695 20.80 -32.96 6.75
CA MET A 695 20.10 -34.09 6.11
C MET A 695 20.93 -34.76 4.99
N GLY A 696 22.16 -34.31 4.75
CA GLY A 696 23.07 -34.89 3.75
C GLY A 696 22.90 -34.33 2.32
N PHE A 697 22.12 -33.26 2.13
CA PHE A 697 21.91 -32.59 0.83
C PHE A 697 22.91 -31.46 0.62
N SER A 698 24.19 -31.81 0.48
CA SER A 698 25.32 -30.86 0.39
C SER A 698 25.29 -29.95 -0.86
N GLU A 699 24.52 -30.29 -1.87
CA GLU A 699 24.39 -29.43 -3.06
C GLU A 699 23.64 -28.12 -2.73
N LEU A 700 22.64 -28.20 -1.87
CA LEU A 700 21.89 -27.01 -1.45
C LEU A 700 22.69 -26.13 -0.47
N SER A 701 23.46 -26.73 0.42
CA SER A 701 24.22 -26.02 1.46
C SER A 701 25.34 -25.11 0.91
N LYS A 702 25.77 -25.29 -0.35
CA LYS A 702 26.81 -24.48 -1.00
C LYS A 702 26.32 -23.11 -1.51
N TYR A 703 25.01 -22.88 -1.53
CA TYR A 703 24.47 -21.62 -2.04
C TYR A 703 24.68 -20.46 -1.05
N SER A 704 25.15 -19.32 -1.56
CA SER A 704 24.93 -18.01 -0.95
C SER A 704 23.61 -17.40 -1.46
N LYS A 705 23.10 -16.33 -0.84
CA LYS A 705 21.91 -15.63 -1.38
C LYS A 705 22.10 -15.15 -2.83
N LEU A 706 23.30 -14.74 -3.19
CA LEU A 706 23.63 -14.33 -4.56
C LEU A 706 23.55 -15.49 -5.54
N ASP A 707 24.05 -16.67 -5.12
CA ASP A 707 23.95 -17.89 -5.91
C ASP A 707 22.51 -18.33 -6.11
N ILE A 708 21.65 -18.12 -5.07
CA ILE A 708 20.21 -18.42 -5.15
C ILE A 708 19.52 -17.56 -6.21
N PHE A 709 19.83 -16.25 -6.29
CA PHE A 709 19.28 -15.40 -7.34
C PHE A 709 19.69 -15.91 -8.73
N GLY A 710 20.96 -16.26 -8.91
CA GLY A 710 21.45 -16.83 -10.18
C GLY A 710 20.80 -18.17 -10.53
N ASP A 711 20.57 -19.02 -9.54
CA ASP A 711 19.90 -20.31 -9.71
C ASP A 711 18.40 -20.14 -10.02
N LEU A 712 17.72 -19.19 -9.35
CA LEU A 712 16.35 -18.81 -9.63
C LEU A 712 16.18 -18.32 -11.07
N VAL A 713 17.02 -17.40 -11.53
CA VAL A 713 17.01 -16.88 -12.91
C VAL A 713 17.18 -18.00 -13.92
N LYS A 714 18.03 -18.99 -13.62
CA LYS A 714 18.29 -20.14 -14.51
C LYS A 714 17.14 -21.13 -14.56
N ASN A 715 16.44 -21.36 -13.45
CA ASN A 715 15.48 -22.46 -13.32
C ASN A 715 14.01 -22.05 -13.37
N VAL A 716 13.69 -20.77 -13.20
CA VAL A 716 12.32 -20.25 -13.26
C VAL A 716 12.14 -19.50 -14.59
N PRO A 717 11.41 -20.09 -15.57
CA PRO A 717 11.39 -19.57 -16.94
C PRO A 717 11.02 -18.10 -17.08
N ILE A 718 10.01 -17.63 -16.34
CA ILE A 718 9.55 -16.23 -16.39
C ILE A 718 10.61 -15.23 -15.89
N TYR A 719 11.61 -15.69 -15.09
CA TYR A 719 12.72 -14.87 -14.60
C TYR A 719 13.98 -14.99 -15.47
N SER A 720 13.96 -15.84 -16.49
CA SER A 720 15.08 -15.95 -17.44
C SER A 720 15.39 -14.58 -18.05
N LEU A 721 16.65 -14.28 -18.30
CA LEU A 721 17.14 -12.99 -18.81
C LEU A 721 17.21 -11.85 -17.79
N LEU A 722 16.78 -12.02 -16.53
CA LEU A 722 17.03 -11.03 -15.48
C LEU A 722 18.52 -10.93 -15.16
N THR A 723 19.01 -9.70 -15.05
CA THR A 723 20.31 -9.42 -14.47
C THR A 723 20.17 -8.65 -13.16
N LYS A 724 21.11 -8.86 -12.23
CA LYS A 724 21.07 -8.15 -10.94
C LYS A 724 21.13 -6.64 -11.11
N ASP A 725 21.99 -6.15 -11.99
CA ASP A 725 22.14 -4.71 -12.26
C ASP A 725 20.84 -4.05 -12.77
N GLN A 726 20.08 -4.75 -13.60
CA GLN A 726 18.78 -4.26 -14.08
C GLN A 726 17.76 -4.17 -12.94
N VAL A 727 17.74 -5.18 -12.05
CA VAL A 727 16.82 -5.21 -10.91
C VAL A 727 17.18 -4.13 -9.88
N ASP A 728 18.48 -3.87 -9.66
CA ASP A 728 18.97 -2.91 -8.66
C ASP A 728 18.70 -1.45 -9.05
N ASN A 729 18.55 -1.14 -10.34
CA ASN A 729 18.24 0.21 -10.80
C ASN A 729 16.80 0.62 -10.43
N TYR A 730 15.79 0.18 -11.19
CA TYR A 730 14.38 0.53 -10.97
C TYR A 730 13.46 -0.68 -11.07
N GLY A 731 14.05 -1.88 -11.02
CA GLY A 731 13.36 -3.13 -11.21
C GLY A 731 13.00 -3.41 -12.68
N VAL A 732 12.71 -4.68 -12.95
CA VAL A 732 12.42 -5.19 -14.30
C VAL A 732 11.03 -5.83 -14.32
N LYS A 733 10.21 -5.45 -15.29
CA LYS A 733 8.90 -6.05 -15.50
C LYS A 733 9.01 -7.38 -16.26
N LEU A 734 8.30 -8.40 -15.81
CA LEU A 734 8.26 -9.72 -16.42
C LEU A 734 7.04 -9.91 -17.33
N PRO A 735 7.11 -10.82 -18.32
CA PRO A 735 8.32 -11.46 -18.84
C PRO A 735 9.20 -10.48 -19.60
N ILE A 736 10.49 -10.79 -19.72
CA ILE A 736 11.41 -10.01 -20.55
C ILE A 736 11.36 -10.59 -21.98
N ASP A 737 11.07 -9.76 -22.97
CA ASP A 737 11.22 -10.16 -24.37
C ASP A 737 12.60 -9.72 -24.90
N PRO A 738 13.42 -10.64 -25.39
CA PRO A 738 14.73 -10.31 -25.93
C PRO A 738 14.68 -9.42 -27.19
N SER A 739 13.56 -9.42 -27.91
CA SER A 739 13.35 -8.65 -29.14
C SER A 739 12.91 -7.23 -28.89
N ILE A 740 12.47 -6.88 -27.65
CA ILE A 740 11.95 -5.57 -27.30
C ILE A 740 12.62 -5.15 -25.99
N LYS A 741 13.25 -3.96 -25.99
CA LYS A 741 13.91 -3.42 -24.80
C LYS A 741 12.95 -3.04 -23.66
N GLU A 742 11.65 -3.14 -23.88
CA GLU A 742 10.59 -2.84 -22.91
C GLU A 742 9.77 -4.10 -22.61
N ALA A 743 9.27 -4.20 -21.38
CA ALA A 743 8.46 -5.31 -20.94
C ALA A 743 7.13 -5.39 -21.73
N PHE A 744 6.69 -6.55 -22.01
CA PHE A 744 5.85 -7.15 -23.00
C PHE A 744 4.36 -6.89 -22.95
N PRO A 745 3.65 -6.85 -24.03
CA PRO A 745 2.23 -7.12 -24.06
C PRO A 745 1.94 -8.57 -23.64
N ILE A 746 0.94 -8.74 -22.80
CA ILE A 746 0.51 -9.98 -22.17
C ILE A 746 0.09 -11.05 -23.19
N PHE A 747 -0.19 -10.65 -24.41
CA PHE A 747 -0.73 -11.51 -25.44
C PHE A 747 0.31 -11.76 -26.52
N SER A 748 0.75 -13.01 -26.66
CA SER A 748 1.44 -13.40 -27.87
C SER A 748 0.43 -13.24 -29.04
N LYS A 749 0.84 -12.65 -30.13
CA LYS A 749 0.01 -12.38 -31.32
C LYS A 749 -0.75 -13.61 -31.86
N ASN A 750 -0.54 -14.81 -31.31
CA ASN A 750 -1.06 -16.07 -31.81
C ASN A 750 -2.00 -16.81 -30.82
N ILE A 751 -2.26 -16.29 -29.61
CA ILE A 751 -3.16 -16.96 -28.65
C ILE A 751 -4.44 -16.13 -28.52
N LYS A 752 -5.55 -16.66 -29.05
CA LYS A 752 -6.87 -16.08 -28.84
C LYS A 752 -7.39 -16.47 -27.46
N MET A 753 -7.81 -15.47 -26.70
CA MET A 753 -8.45 -15.65 -25.40
C MET A 753 -9.82 -16.30 -25.56
N SER A 754 -10.25 -17.10 -24.58
CA SER A 754 -11.55 -17.80 -24.64
C SER A 754 -12.52 -17.23 -23.62
N LEU A 755 -13.75 -16.99 -24.04
CA LEU A 755 -14.86 -16.73 -23.13
C LEU A 755 -15.26 -18.04 -22.45
N GLN A 756 -15.47 -18.01 -21.13
CA GLN A 756 -15.84 -19.18 -20.34
C GLN A 756 -17.26 -19.06 -19.81
N ASN A 757 -17.98 -20.17 -19.79
CA ASN A 757 -19.31 -20.23 -19.24
C ASN A 757 -19.23 -20.40 -17.72
N THR A 758 -19.82 -19.47 -17.00
CA THR A 758 -19.96 -19.57 -15.54
C THR A 758 -21.27 -20.28 -15.18
N HIS A 759 -21.23 -21.14 -14.18
CA HIS A 759 -22.40 -21.84 -13.67
C HIS A 759 -22.69 -21.32 -12.25
N HIS A 760 -23.61 -20.39 -12.15
CA HIS A 760 -24.10 -19.92 -10.87
C HIS A 760 -25.34 -20.72 -10.47
N ASN A 761 -25.23 -21.45 -9.37
CA ASN A 761 -26.40 -22.02 -8.73
C ASN A 761 -26.94 -20.97 -7.74
N SER A 762 -28.10 -20.43 -8.00
CA SER A 762 -28.83 -19.50 -7.12
C SER A 762 -29.25 -20.08 -5.75
N SER A 763 -28.61 -21.18 -5.33
CA SER A 763 -29.02 -21.96 -4.16
C SER A 763 -28.51 -21.46 -2.80
N ASN A 764 -27.80 -20.34 -2.73
CA ASN A 764 -27.60 -19.64 -1.47
C ASN A 764 -28.83 -18.79 -1.13
N THR A 765 -30.01 -19.41 -1.13
CA THR A 765 -31.17 -18.85 -0.46
C THR A 765 -30.86 -18.80 1.01
N GLN A 766 -30.71 -17.58 1.49
CA GLN A 766 -30.63 -17.24 2.90
C GLN A 766 -31.66 -18.07 3.69
N ASN A 767 -31.21 -18.84 4.66
CA ASN A 767 -32.06 -19.21 5.77
C ASN A 767 -32.63 -17.92 6.33
N LYS A 768 -33.96 -17.76 6.34
CA LYS A 768 -34.66 -16.54 6.74
C LYS A 768 -34.34 -16.06 8.17
N ASP A 769 -33.64 -16.86 8.93
CA ASP A 769 -33.39 -16.62 10.35
C ASP A 769 -31.96 -16.20 10.68
N ASN A 770 -31.00 -16.24 9.72
CA ASN A 770 -29.61 -15.87 9.95
C ASN A 770 -29.23 -14.58 9.25
N MET A 771 -28.61 -13.66 9.98
CA MET A 771 -28.05 -12.44 9.39
C MET A 771 -26.68 -12.69 8.75
N LEU A 772 -26.43 -12.02 7.62
CA LEU A 772 -25.15 -12.04 6.95
C LEU A 772 -24.26 -10.93 7.48
N PHE A 773 -23.07 -11.28 7.94
CA PHE A 773 -22.03 -10.34 8.34
C PHE A 773 -21.26 -9.86 7.10
N VAL A 774 -21.18 -8.56 6.92
CA VAL A 774 -20.45 -7.89 5.83
C VAL A 774 -19.41 -6.98 6.44
N PRO A 775 -18.12 -7.30 6.32
CA PRO A 775 -17.06 -6.43 6.81
C PRO A 775 -17.02 -5.15 5.96
N GLY A 776 -17.10 -4.02 6.63
CA GLY A 776 -17.01 -2.69 6.02
C GLY A 776 -15.64 -2.06 6.22
N ARG A 777 -15.21 -1.28 5.24
CA ARG A 777 -13.94 -0.56 5.25
C ARG A 777 -14.20 0.85 4.77
N ILE A 778 -14.32 1.80 5.67
CA ILE A 778 -14.51 3.21 5.32
C ILE A 778 -13.40 4.02 5.98
N LEU A 779 -12.59 4.70 5.18
CA LEU A 779 -11.86 5.87 5.63
C LEU A 779 -12.89 6.92 6.03
N ALA A 780 -12.76 7.47 7.22
CA ALA A 780 -13.70 8.35 7.88
C ALA A 780 -14.71 9.06 6.99
N SER A 781 -15.97 8.71 7.14
CA SER A 781 -17.07 9.55 6.68
C SER A 781 -17.30 10.65 7.71
N PRO A 782 -17.53 11.91 7.31
CA PRO A 782 -17.97 12.97 8.23
C PRO A 782 -19.24 12.58 9.02
N GLU A 783 -20.06 11.70 8.46
CA GLU A 783 -21.28 11.21 9.08
C GLU A 783 -21.04 10.12 10.15
N ASN A 784 -19.88 9.48 10.14
CA ASN A 784 -19.49 8.43 11.08
C ASN A 784 -18.48 8.91 12.13
N THR A 785 -18.12 10.18 12.14
CA THR A 785 -17.29 10.79 13.17
C THR A 785 -18.10 11.01 14.43
N TYR A 786 -18.36 9.92 15.16
CA TYR A 786 -18.71 10.05 16.56
C TYR A 786 -17.50 10.63 17.31
N GLU A 787 -17.81 11.45 18.34
CA GLU A 787 -16.83 12.10 19.16
C GLU A 787 -15.67 11.15 19.49
N ILE A 788 -14.55 11.36 18.83
CA ILE A 788 -13.27 10.77 19.20
C ILE A 788 -12.96 11.37 20.57
N LYS A 789 -13.31 10.68 21.64
CA LYS A 789 -12.94 11.09 22.98
C LYS A 789 -11.42 11.15 23.01
N LYS A 790 -10.92 12.37 23.17
CA LYS A 790 -9.52 12.71 23.22
C LYS A 790 -8.88 12.06 24.44
N ASP A 791 -8.55 10.80 24.37
CA ASP A 791 -7.62 10.22 25.32
C ASP A 791 -6.20 10.47 24.81
N LYS A 792 -5.57 11.47 25.41
CA LYS A 792 -4.31 12.08 24.95
C LYS A 792 -3.10 11.16 24.96
N ASN A 793 -3.21 9.96 25.52
CA ASN A 793 -2.06 9.12 25.82
C ASN A 793 -2.06 7.76 25.11
N ASN A 794 -3.10 7.38 24.40
CA ASN A 794 -3.21 6.05 23.79
C ASN A 794 -3.79 6.11 22.37
N MET A 795 -3.19 5.37 21.44
CA MET A 795 -3.79 5.06 20.13
C MET A 795 -5.06 4.19 20.24
N ASN A 796 -5.60 4.00 21.43
CA ASN A 796 -6.86 3.29 21.73
C ASN A 796 -8.11 3.92 21.10
N TRP A 797 -7.98 5.12 20.52
CA TRP A 797 -9.05 5.74 19.74
C TRP A 797 -9.40 4.96 18.47
N VAL A 798 -8.49 4.14 17.93
CA VAL A 798 -8.75 3.26 16.79
C VAL A 798 -9.67 2.09 17.21
N ASP A 799 -9.48 1.56 18.43
CA ASP A 799 -10.27 0.44 18.94
C ASP A 799 -11.71 0.84 19.31
N ASN A 800 -11.96 2.13 19.55
CA ASN A 800 -13.26 2.63 19.98
C ASN A 800 -14.21 3.01 18.83
N LEU A 801 -13.82 2.80 17.58
CA LEU A 801 -14.57 3.23 16.40
C LEU A 801 -15.19 2.07 15.60
N ASN A 802 -15.22 0.89 16.18
CA ASN A 802 -15.85 -0.28 15.59
C ASN A 802 -17.38 -0.12 15.63
N THR A 803 -17.96 0.20 14.48
CA THR A 803 -19.42 0.36 14.36
C THR A 803 -20.01 -0.86 13.67
N ILE A 804 -21.09 -1.36 14.25
CA ILE A 804 -21.90 -2.46 13.71
C ILE A 804 -23.23 -1.88 13.26
N SER A 805 -23.37 -1.69 11.95
CA SER A 805 -24.61 -1.15 11.35
C SER A 805 -25.61 -2.27 11.09
N ILE A 806 -26.81 -2.13 11.61
CA ILE A 806 -27.93 -3.07 11.46
C ILE A 806 -29.20 -2.31 11.08
N HIS A 807 -30.08 -2.95 10.29
CA HIS A 807 -31.38 -2.36 9.97
C HIS A 807 -32.24 -2.22 11.22
N ILE A 808 -32.94 -1.11 11.37
CA ILE A 808 -33.75 -0.78 12.55
C ILE A 808 -34.77 -1.87 12.92
N SER A 809 -35.37 -2.55 11.95
CA SER A 809 -36.33 -3.64 12.19
C SER A 809 -35.64 -4.89 12.74
N ASP A 810 -34.40 -5.18 12.27
CA ASP A 810 -33.64 -6.34 12.73
C ASP A 810 -33.07 -6.07 14.13
N ALA A 811 -32.61 -4.84 14.38
CA ALA A 811 -32.20 -4.42 15.72
C ALA A 811 -33.32 -4.64 16.75
N LYS A 812 -34.53 -4.28 16.41
CA LYS A 812 -35.71 -4.51 17.27
C LYS A 812 -35.97 -6.01 17.54
N ASN A 813 -35.80 -6.86 16.52
CA ASN A 813 -35.99 -8.32 16.66
C ASN A 813 -34.98 -8.94 17.63
N TYR A 814 -33.76 -8.37 17.71
CA TYR A 814 -32.70 -8.81 18.62
C TYR A 814 -32.62 -7.99 19.91
N ASN A 815 -33.58 -7.10 20.18
CA ASN A 815 -33.62 -6.20 21.35
C ASN A 815 -32.36 -5.31 21.46
N LEU A 816 -31.83 -4.85 20.34
CA LEU A 816 -30.64 -4.02 20.27
C LEU A 816 -31.04 -2.54 20.12
N ASN A 817 -30.32 -1.66 20.80
CA ASN A 817 -30.43 -0.22 20.65
C ASN A 817 -29.15 0.37 20.07
N SER A 818 -29.27 1.52 19.37
CA SER A 818 -28.09 2.27 18.96
C SER A 818 -27.26 2.66 20.20
N GLY A 819 -25.95 2.41 20.12
CA GLY A 819 -25.01 2.61 21.23
C GLY A 819 -24.75 1.36 22.08
N ASP A 820 -25.46 0.26 21.89
CA ASP A 820 -25.17 -0.99 22.60
C ASP A 820 -23.82 -1.57 22.12
N ASN A 821 -22.97 -2.01 23.05
CA ASN A 821 -21.76 -2.73 22.73
C ASN A 821 -22.08 -4.23 22.66
N VAL A 822 -21.83 -4.82 21.50
CA VAL A 822 -22.19 -6.22 21.21
C VAL A 822 -21.02 -7.00 20.64
N THR A 823 -21.03 -8.31 20.87
CA THR A 823 -20.14 -9.28 20.23
C THR A 823 -20.97 -10.18 19.32
N LEU A 824 -20.54 -10.34 18.07
CA LEU A 824 -21.16 -11.20 17.07
C LEU A 824 -20.45 -12.56 17.05
N PHE A 825 -21.25 -13.64 16.90
CA PHE A 825 -20.76 -15.00 16.82
C PHE A 825 -21.28 -15.69 15.56
N ASP A 826 -20.43 -16.51 14.95
CA ASP A 826 -20.78 -17.31 13.78
C ASP A 826 -21.50 -18.63 14.15
N ASP A 827 -21.80 -19.46 13.16
CA ASP A 827 -22.49 -20.74 13.30
C ASP A 827 -21.65 -21.79 14.06
N LYS A 828 -20.34 -21.61 14.13
CA LYS A 828 -19.42 -22.43 14.95
C LYS A 828 -19.30 -21.93 16.38
N ASN A 829 -19.97 -20.83 16.72
CA ASN A 829 -19.89 -20.13 18.00
C ASN A 829 -18.55 -19.40 18.22
N ASP A 830 -17.82 -19.12 17.14
CA ASP A 830 -16.59 -18.32 17.18
C ASP A 830 -16.94 -16.83 17.16
N GLU A 831 -16.18 -16.04 17.90
CA GLU A 831 -16.34 -14.59 17.91
C GLU A 831 -15.89 -14.01 16.55
N ILE A 832 -16.80 -13.27 15.90
CA ILE A 832 -16.51 -12.56 14.65
C ILE A 832 -15.87 -11.21 14.98
N VAL A 833 -16.64 -10.34 15.64
CA VAL A 833 -16.21 -8.99 16.02
C VAL A 833 -16.98 -8.49 17.24
N THR A 834 -16.38 -7.51 17.92
CA THR A 834 -17.05 -6.71 18.96
C THR A 834 -17.12 -5.26 18.50
N GLY A 835 -18.27 -4.61 18.66
CA GLY A 835 -18.46 -3.22 18.26
C GLY A 835 -19.73 -2.58 18.79
N ILE A 836 -19.93 -1.33 18.45
CA ILE A 836 -21.08 -0.50 18.88
C ILE A 836 -22.16 -0.53 17.80
N ILE A 837 -23.40 -0.82 18.20
CA ILE A 837 -24.54 -0.86 17.30
C ILE A 837 -24.90 0.54 16.79
N SER A 838 -25.08 0.64 15.49
CA SER A 838 -25.77 1.74 14.80
C SER A 838 -26.97 1.19 14.00
N THR A 839 -28.10 1.86 14.06
CA THR A 839 -29.33 1.40 13.40
C THR A 839 -29.57 2.09 12.05
N ASP A 840 -28.52 2.27 11.28
CA ASP A 840 -28.47 3.04 10.03
C ASP A 840 -28.33 2.18 8.76
N SER A 841 -28.40 0.84 8.86
CA SER A 841 -28.29 -0.03 7.68
C SER A 841 -29.57 0.02 6.82
N ASP A 842 -29.41 0.15 5.52
CA ASP A 842 -30.50 0.14 4.54
C ASP A 842 -31.06 -1.26 4.25
N TYR A 843 -30.32 -2.32 4.59
CA TYR A 843 -30.67 -3.69 4.24
C TYR A 843 -31.03 -4.54 5.45
N ARG A 844 -32.18 -5.24 5.34
CA ARG A 844 -32.61 -6.24 6.32
C ARG A 844 -31.83 -7.55 6.13
N GLY A 845 -31.59 -8.24 7.25
CA GLY A 845 -30.83 -9.51 7.25
C GLY A 845 -29.32 -9.34 7.01
N ILE A 846 -28.79 -8.12 7.05
CA ILE A 846 -27.39 -7.80 6.84
C ILE A 846 -26.87 -6.97 7.99
N ILE A 847 -25.75 -7.39 8.57
CA ILE A 847 -24.98 -6.60 9.53
C ILE A 847 -23.70 -6.13 8.84
N ARG A 848 -23.48 -4.82 8.79
CA ARG A 848 -22.24 -4.21 8.32
C ARG A 848 -21.35 -3.86 9.49
N TYR A 849 -20.09 -4.19 9.37
CA TYR A 849 -19.06 -3.80 10.33
C TYR A 849 -18.13 -2.78 9.70
N THR A 850 -18.03 -1.64 10.33
CA THR A 850 -17.18 -0.55 9.84
C THR A 850 -16.17 -0.18 10.89
N THR A 851 -14.88 -0.17 10.51
CA THR A 851 -13.81 0.39 11.32
C THR A 851 -13.34 1.71 10.72
N LEU A 852 -12.96 2.62 11.58
CA LEU A 852 -12.27 3.83 11.16
C LEU A 852 -10.94 3.43 10.55
N PHE A 853 -10.40 3.78 9.55
CA PHE A 853 -9.24 3.24 8.83
C PHE A 853 -9.47 1.86 8.17
N GLY A 854 -10.65 1.27 8.27
CA GLY A 854 -10.97 0.02 7.65
C GLY A 854 -9.91 -1.06 7.92
N GLU A 855 -9.39 -1.71 6.85
CA GLU A 855 -8.31 -2.67 6.95
C GLU A 855 -6.97 -2.10 7.42
N LEU A 856 -6.73 -0.81 7.32
CA LEU A 856 -5.46 -0.24 7.76
C LEU A 856 -5.25 -0.39 9.26
N ALA A 857 -6.31 -0.27 10.04
CA ALA A 857 -6.27 -0.52 11.48
C ALA A 857 -6.16 -2.01 11.81
N THR A 858 -6.83 -2.86 11.07
CA THR A 858 -6.76 -4.33 11.25
C THR A 858 -5.48 -4.93 10.69
N LYS A 859 -4.82 -4.25 9.73
CA LYS A 859 -3.53 -4.65 9.14
C LYS A 859 -2.30 -4.16 9.91
N MET A 860 -2.50 -3.41 10.99
CA MET A 860 -1.43 -2.97 11.88
C MET A 860 -1.59 -3.71 13.20
N GLN A 861 -0.84 -4.81 13.37
CA GLN A 861 -0.85 -5.53 14.64
C GLN A 861 -0.28 -4.66 15.74
N LYS A 862 -1.03 -4.50 16.80
CA LYS A 862 -0.56 -3.85 18.01
C LYS A 862 0.45 -4.77 18.69
N ILE A 863 1.74 -4.41 18.63
CA ILE A 863 2.82 -5.15 19.30
C ILE A 863 2.92 -4.71 20.75
N SER A 864 2.63 -3.42 21.01
CA SER A 864 2.53 -2.84 22.35
C SER A 864 1.54 -1.67 22.33
N ASP A 865 1.30 -1.01 23.46
CA ASP A 865 0.40 0.14 23.53
C ASP A 865 0.82 1.32 22.63
N THR A 866 2.05 1.33 22.14
CA THR A 866 2.62 2.42 21.34
C THR A 866 3.07 2.00 19.95
N ASP A 867 3.26 0.70 19.70
CA ASP A 867 3.94 0.21 18.49
C ASP A 867 3.06 -0.76 17.71
N TRP A 868 3.09 -0.64 16.40
CA TRP A 868 2.28 -1.39 15.46
C TRP A 868 3.14 -2.13 14.45
N ALA A 869 2.79 -3.37 14.15
CA ALA A 869 3.32 -4.11 13.01
C ALA A 869 2.21 -4.29 11.95
N PRO A 870 2.53 -4.19 10.65
CA PRO A 870 1.55 -4.44 9.61
C PRO A 870 1.07 -5.89 9.63
N GLU A 871 -0.22 -6.12 9.74
CA GLU A 871 -0.87 -7.43 9.56
C GLU A 871 -1.59 -7.51 8.20
N MET A 872 -1.78 -8.74 7.73
CA MET A 872 -2.48 -9.03 6.48
C MET A 872 -3.78 -9.79 6.77
N ASP A 873 -4.64 -9.20 7.58
CA ASP A 873 -5.91 -9.83 7.92
C ASP A 873 -7.06 -9.39 7.02
N SER A 874 -7.99 -10.29 6.73
CA SER A 874 -9.23 -10.02 6.02
C SER A 874 -10.40 -10.67 6.74
N LEU A 875 -11.45 -9.89 6.94
CA LEU A 875 -12.73 -10.37 7.43
C LEU A 875 -13.59 -10.78 6.22
N ASN A 876 -14.07 -12.02 6.21
CA ASN A 876 -14.91 -12.54 5.14
C ASN A 876 -16.40 -12.42 5.50
N TYR A 877 -17.28 -12.58 4.50
CA TYR A 877 -18.71 -12.76 4.74
C TYR A 877 -18.95 -14.00 5.59
N ARG A 878 -19.73 -13.86 6.67
CA ARG A 878 -20.07 -14.96 7.57
C ARG A 878 -21.56 -14.90 7.95
N GLN A 879 -22.16 -16.05 8.22
CA GLN A 879 -23.50 -16.11 8.81
C GLN A 879 -23.40 -15.82 10.31
N ILE A 880 -24.27 -14.97 10.81
CA ILE A 880 -24.33 -14.64 12.23
C ILE A 880 -25.39 -15.55 12.88
N LYS A 881 -24.97 -16.31 13.87
CA LYS A 881 -25.85 -17.18 14.67
C LYS A 881 -26.38 -16.47 15.89
N SER A 882 -25.56 -15.72 16.58
CA SER A 882 -25.96 -15.05 17.81
C SER A 882 -25.25 -13.71 18.01
N ILE A 883 -25.91 -12.84 18.75
CA ILE A 883 -25.42 -11.52 19.16
C ILE A 883 -25.51 -11.46 20.69
N LYS A 884 -24.39 -11.21 21.35
CA LYS A 884 -24.30 -11.03 22.80
C LYS A 884 -24.15 -9.54 23.10
N ILE A 885 -25.05 -9.01 23.92
CA ILE A 885 -24.92 -7.65 24.45
C ILE A 885 -23.90 -7.72 25.59
N ASN A 886 -22.80 -7.00 25.44
CA ASN A 886 -21.78 -6.84 26.47
C ASN A 886 -22.33 -5.85 27.52
N GLU A 887 -21.97 -6.03 28.80
CA GLU A 887 -22.44 -5.12 29.87
C GLU A 887 -22.10 -3.67 29.46
N LYS A 888 -23.08 -2.77 29.61
CA LYS A 888 -22.92 -1.36 29.35
C LYS A 888 -21.72 -0.85 30.14
N ILE A 889 -20.68 -0.40 29.46
CA ILE A 889 -19.63 0.42 30.08
C ILE A 889 -20.32 1.74 30.43
N ILE A 890 -20.79 1.86 31.64
CA ILE A 890 -21.25 3.14 32.20
C ILE A 890 -19.98 3.94 32.37
N HIS A 891 -19.68 4.81 31.38
CA HIS A 891 -18.77 5.90 31.65
C HIS A 891 -19.43 6.78 32.72
N ALA A 892 -18.91 6.73 33.91
CA ALA A 892 -19.26 7.71 34.93
C ALA A 892 -19.00 9.08 34.31
N ALA A 893 -20.08 9.81 34.10
CA ALA A 893 -19.98 11.22 33.79
C ALA A 893 -19.31 11.90 34.99
N ASP A 894 -18.17 12.56 34.72
CA ASP A 894 -17.70 13.76 35.42
C ASP A 894 -16.82 14.58 34.49
#